data_781e0b8533c592695b038d9ab10c640a
#
_entry.id   781e0b8533c592695b038d9ab10c640a
#
_cell.length_a   1.000
_cell.length_b   1.000
_cell.length_c   1.000
_cell.angle_alpha   90.00
_cell.angle_beta   90.00
_cell.angle_gamma   90.00
#
_symmetry.space_group_name_H-M   'P 1'
#
loop_
_entity.id
_entity.type
_entity.pdbx_description
1 polymer ?
#
loop_
_entity_poly.entity_id
_entity_poly.type
_entity_poly.pdbx_seq_one_letter_code
_entity_poly.pdbx_strand_id
1 'polypeptide(L)'
;MKTTNLLRSTAVAVLLLFMGIINAAAAPNLTQYVNQYVGTGGHGHTFMGANVPFGLVQLGPTEPTRGWDWCSGYYYDDNELIGFGHMHLSGTGIGCLGDVAFLPIKDSKQTAARFSHDDEKMHPGYYSLRLHEPEVLVELTATERCGFHRYTFQNGAKAQLALDLSQCIGWDKLNDCLLTQETPTRLTGFRRSNGWAADRRIYFDIEFSQPVTVQRLDSMERVMLTVSDATKPLLVKVALSPVNIDKAKANMAAELPAWDFDAAVKAADEAWNRQLSRIEIQTNDLTKKRIFYTAMYHLMTSCSKFNDVDLEYRGADGKVHKADFTNYTTLSLWDTYRASHPLMSFLFPEMQRDFAKTFLNIYKQQGRLPVWHLMGSETDCMVGNPGAIVLADLTMKGLVEDKELAFEALKATQMKDDRSLGLLKEHGYIPWNLEPTNETVAKALEYCEADDGVAKVAKMLGKTADQEYFYNRSRSYKKYWDPKTRFLRAISTDGTFREPFNPFFAEHRTNDYTEGNAWQYTFLVPHDVRGLISLFGSDKAFISKLDSLFFVEGYAGDNASPDMSGMTGQYAHGNEPSHHVIYMYNYAGRPDKAAPMLRKMMNEMYRDQPDGLSGNEDVGQMSAWYIISAMGLYQVDPVGGRFVIGSPLFDKASVNVGGGKKFTVVAKNNSDRNIYVQSARLNGKPHSKSYIEFDDIRHGGTLELVMGPKPSKWGTKKADRP
;
A
#
# COMPACT_ATOMS: atom_id res chain seq x y z
N MET A 1 14.43 38.02 86.70
CA MET A 1 13.44 37.20 87.39
C MET A 1 12.30 36.93 86.47
N LYS A 2 11.91 35.68 86.46
CA LYS A 2 10.79 35.06 85.72
C LYS A 2 11.00 34.87 84.21
N THR A 3 11.56 33.70 83.90
CA THR A 3 11.51 32.89 82.70
C THR A 3 10.08 32.42 82.42
N THR A 4 9.59 32.65 81.26
CA THR A 4 8.41 31.94 80.71
C THR A 4 8.81 31.17 79.46
N ASN A 5 8.80 29.86 79.61
CA ASN A 5 8.97 28.88 78.54
C ASN A 5 7.76 28.97 77.59
N LEU A 6 8.01 29.21 76.32
CA LEU A 6 7.06 28.96 75.24
C LEU A 6 7.41 27.63 74.52
N LEU A 7 6.65 26.61 74.81
CA LEU A 7 6.63 25.36 74.08
C LEU A 7 6.15 25.61 72.66
N ARG A 8 7.05 25.46 71.67
CA ARG A 8 6.66 25.37 70.30
C ARG A 8 6.34 23.90 69.97
N SER A 9 5.07 23.61 69.90
CA SER A 9 4.56 22.38 69.32
C SER A 9 4.77 22.40 67.80
N THR A 10 5.75 21.62 67.36
CA THR A 10 5.94 21.29 65.95
C THR A 10 4.86 20.31 65.52
N ALA A 11 3.83 20.82 64.86
CA ALA A 11 2.88 19.99 64.15
C ALA A 11 3.57 19.46 62.89
N VAL A 12 3.97 18.18 62.91
CA VAL A 12 4.39 17.44 61.73
C VAL A 12 3.15 17.17 60.89
N ALA A 13 2.92 18.02 59.89
CA ALA A 13 1.95 17.73 58.83
C ALA A 13 2.50 16.59 58.00
N VAL A 14 2.03 15.38 58.24
CA VAL A 14 2.21 14.26 57.32
C VAL A 14 1.36 14.55 56.10
N LEU A 15 2.02 15.11 55.08
CA LEU A 15 1.48 15.20 53.73
C LEU A 15 1.44 13.78 53.15
N LEU A 16 0.31 13.08 53.32
CA LEU A 16 0.01 11.90 52.52
C LEU A 16 -0.08 12.32 51.06
N LEU A 17 1.02 12.26 50.37
CA LEU A 17 1.05 12.19 48.91
C LEU A 17 0.28 10.93 48.53
N PHE A 18 -1.01 11.05 48.23
CA PHE A 18 -1.71 10.14 47.35
C PHE A 18 -1.03 10.27 45.97
N MET A 19 0.07 9.51 45.75
CA MET A 19 0.43 9.10 44.41
C MET A 19 -0.73 8.21 43.93
N GLY A 20 -1.69 8.83 43.29
CA GLY A 20 -2.60 8.14 42.41
C GLY A 20 -1.73 7.41 41.38
N ILE A 21 -1.49 6.14 41.64
CA ILE A 21 -1.07 5.23 40.58
C ILE A 21 -2.24 5.29 39.60
N ILE A 22 -2.14 6.20 38.61
CA ILE A 22 -2.89 6.06 37.41
C ILE A 22 -2.33 4.74 36.86
N ASN A 23 -3.06 3.65 37.09
CA ASN A 23 -2.95 2.46 36.28
C ASN A 23 -3.24 2.93 34.86
N ALA A 24 -2.22 3.37 34.16
CA ALA A 24 -2.30 3.47 32.73
C ALA A 24 -2.61 2.03 32.28
N ALA A 25 -3.88 1.77 31.99
CA ALA A 25 -4.27 0.51 31.39
C ALA A 25 -3.28 0.28 30.22
N ALA A 26 -2.57 -0.85 30.26
CA ALA A 26 -1.65 -1.17 29.19
C ALA A 26 -2.39 -0.97 27.86
N ALA A 27 -1.75 -0.27 26.91
CA ALA A 27 -2.35 -0.05 25.61
C ALA A 27 -2.79 -1.42 25.05
N PRO A 28 -3.99 -1.52 24.46
CA PRO A 28 -4.49 -2.79 23.99
C PRO A 28 -3.50 -3.38 23.00
N ASN A 29 -3.17 -4.65 23.16
CA ASN A 29 -2.36 -5.37 22.17
C ASN A 29 -3.21 -5.60 20.92
N LEU A 30 -3.01 -4.79 19.87
CA LEU A 30 -3.75 -4.86 18.61
C LEU A 30 -3.14 -5.86 17.63
N THR A 31 -1.88 -6.23 17.79
CA THR A 31 -1.21 -7.22 16.93
C THR A 31 -1.90 -8.58 16.99
N GLN A 32 -2.56 -8.92 18.12
CA GLN A 32 -3.36 -10.15 18.27
C GLN A 32 -4.55 -10.28 17.30
N TYR A 33 -4.97 -9.15 16.69
CA TYR A 33 -6.09 -9.13 15.72
C TYR A 33 -5.62 -9.25 14.28
N VAL A 34 -4.33 -9.23 14.01
CA VAL A 34 -3.78 -9.38 12.66
C VAL A 34 -3.74 -10.86 12.28
N ASN A 35 -4.31 -11.17 11.13
CA ASN A 35 -4.22 -12.49 10.50
C ASN A 35 -3.39 -12.39 9.24
N GLN A 36 -2.11 -12.76 9.30
CA GLN A 36 -1.18 -12.64 8.18
C GLN A 36 -1.49 -13.60 7.01
N TYR A 37 -2.35 -14.61 7.22
CA TYR A 37 -2.80 -15.44 6.11
C TYR A 37 -3.75 -14.73 5.15
N VAL A 38 -4.45 -13.67 5.57
CA VAL A 38 -5.40 -12.97 4.69
C VAL A 38 -4.68 -12.41 3.47
N GLY A 39 -5.13 -12.79 2.29
CA GLY A 39 -4.57 -12.39 1.00
C GLY A 39 -3.40 -13.23 0.51
N THR A 40 -2.96 -14.26 1.26
CA THR A 40 -1.91 -15.19 0.79
C THR A 40 -2.45 -16.30 -0.10
N GLY A 41 -3.77 -16.48 -0.16
CA GLY A 41 -4.48 -17.34 -1.11
C GLY A 41 -5.33 -16.54 -2.08
N GLY A 42 -5.87 -17.20 -3.11
CA GLY A 42 -6.56 -16.50 -4.20
C GLY A 42 -5.63 -15.53 -4.92
N HIS A 43 -6.10 -14.32 -5.18
CA HIS A 43 -5.35 -13.29 -5.92
C HIS A 43 -4.90 -12.10 -5.04
N GLY A 44 -4.77 -12.29 -3.71
CA GLY A 44 -4.38 -11.20 -2.81
C GLY A 44 -2.90 -10.84 -2.88
N HIS A 45 -2.02 -11.82 -3.13
CA HIS A 45 -0.56 -11.71 -3.28
C HIS A 45 0.15 -11.03 -2.10
N THR A 46 -0.39 -11.17 -0.87
CA THR A 46 0.19 -10.52 0.30
C THR A 46 1.42 -11.26 0.83
N PHE A 47 2.33 -10.49 1.41
CA PHE A 47 3.54 -11.01 2.05
C PHE A 47 3.21 -11.84 3.30
N MET A 48 3.93 -12.97 3.47
CA MET A 48 3.96 -13.78 4.67
C MET A 48 5.35 -13.72 5.30
N GLY A 49 5.43 -13.38 6.61
CA GLY A 49 6.71 -13.41 7.32
C GLY A 49 6.84 -12.34 8.39
N ALA A 50 8.09 -12.05 8.77
CA ALA A 50 8.47 -11.08 9.78
C ALA A 50 8.96 -9.78 9.13
N ASN A 51 8.38 -8.66 9.52
CA ASN A 51 8.76 -7.31 9.11
C ASN A 51 8.39 -6.29 10.19
N VAL A 52 8.83 -5.06 10.03
CA VAL A 52 8.34 -3.91 10.81
C VAL A 52 7.65 -2.90 9.88
N PRO A 53 6.80 -2.00 10.40
CA PRO A 53 6.08 -1.03 9.57
C PRO A 53 7.00 -0.28 8.63
N PHE A 54 6.73 -0.36 7.32
CA PHE A 54 7.47 0.31 6.25
C PHE A 54 8.98 -0.04 6.18
N GLY A 55 9.41 -1.18 6.75
CA GLY A 55 10.80 -1.63 6.71
C GLY A 55 11.27 -1.99 5.31
N LEU A 56 12.59 -1.92 5.06
CA LEU A 56 13.22 -2.44 3.85
C LEU A 56 13.17 -3.97 3.82
N VAL A 57 13.27 -4.60 4.99
CA VAL A 57 13.31 -6.06 5.14
C VAL A 57 11.90 -6.62 5.31
N GLN A 58 11.53 -7.53 4.41
CA GLN A 58 10.39 -8.43 4.51
C GLN A 58 10.96 -9.86 4.52
N LEU A 59 11.21 -10.40 5.73
CA LEU A 59 11.86 -11.70 5.94
C LEU A 59 10.81 -12.80 6.07
N GLY A 60 10.75 -13.69 5.08
CA GLY A 60 9.75 -14.74 5.09
C GLY A 60 10.05 -15.93 4.20
N PRO A 61 9.18 -16.96 4.25
CA PRO A 61 9.30 -18.12 3.38
C PRO A 61 9.18 -17.69 1.91
N THR A 62 9.99 -18.32 1.05
CA THR A 62 9.93 -18.20 -0.39
C THR A 62 9.67 -19.58 -0.98
N GLU A 63 8.62 -19.69 -1.76
CA GLU A 63 8.20 -20.91 -2.46
C GLU A 63 8.63 -20.89 -3.93
N PRO A 64 8.69 -22.05 -4.62
CA PRO A 64 8.93 -22.09 -6.06
C PRO A 64 7.81 -21.35 -6.80
N THR A 65 8.13 -20.42 -7.68
CA THR A 65 7.13 -19.75 -8.52
C THR A 65 6.46 -20.77 -9.47
N ARG A 66 5.19 -21.09 -9.22
CA ARG A 66 4.42 -22.06 -10.02
C ARG A 66 3.36 -21.40 -10.90
N GLY A 67 3.12 -20.11 -10.73
CA GLY A 67 2.15 -19.34 -11.48
C GLY A 67 2.08 -17.89 -11.01
N TRP A 68 1.03 -17.20 -11.47
CA TRP A 68 0.83 -15.78 -11.15
C TRP A 68 0.64 -15.54 -9.65
N ASP A 69 -0.08 -16.41 -8.96
CA ASP A 69 -0.43 -16.22 -7.55
C ASP A 69 0.75 -16.39 -6.58
N TRP A 70 1.94 -16.79 -7.06
CA TRP A 70 3.20 -16.81 -6.29
C TRP A 70 3.97 -15.48 -6.32
N CYS A 71 3.35 -14.36 -6.74
CA CYS A 71 4.01 -13.06 -6.91
C CYS A 71 4.71 -12.54 -5.63
N SER A 72 4.13 -12.79 -4.45
CA SER A 72 4.74 -12.41 -3.17
C SER A 72 5.84 -13.36 -2.70
N GLY A 73 6.01 -14.51 -3.38
CA GLY A 73 6.91 -15.59 -2.97
C GLY A 73 6.27 -16.60 -2.00
N TYR A 74 5.01 -16.43 -1.64
CA TYR A 74 4.25 -17.36 -0.79
C TYR A 74 2.80 -17.46 -1.30
N TYR A 75 2.30 -18.69 -1.44
CA TYR A 75 0.92 -18.99 -1.80
C TYR A 75 0.34 -20.05 -0.86
N TYR A 76 -0.74 -19.74 -0.16
CA TYR A 76 -1.29 -20.56 0.92
C TYR A 76 -1.55 -22.02 0.57
N ASP A 77 -1.91 -22.34 -0.67
CA ASP A 77 -2.19 -23.73 -1.08
C ASP A 77 -0.92 -24.53 -1.47
N ASP A 78 0.29 -23.90 -1.41
CA ASP A 78 1.57 -24.62 -1.56
C ASP A 78 2.06 -25.15 -0.20
N ASN A 79 3.01 -26.09 -0.24
CA ASN A 79 3.59 -26.70 0.95
C ASN A 79 5.09 -26.99 0.78
N GLU A 80 5.74 -26.30 -0.16
CA GLU A 80 7.16 -26.44 -0.43
C GLU A 80 7.83 -25.08 -0.44
N LEU A 81 8.92 -24.91 0.29
CA LEU A 81 9.70 -23.68 0.31
C LEU A 81 11.14 -23.95 -0.22
N ILE A 82 11.71 -22.94 -0.87
CA ILE A 82 13.09 -22.94 -1.37
C ILE A 82 14.04 -22.13 -0.50
N GLY A 83 13.52 -21.38 0.47
CA GLY A 83 14.31 -20.63 1.43
C GLY A 83 13.51 -19.60 2.21
N PHE A 84 14.21 -18.86 3.06
CA PHE A 84 13.71 -17.69 3.78
C PHE A 84 14.45 -16.47 3.25
N GLY A 85 13.80 -15.73 2.35
CA GLY A 85 14.35 -14.53 1.71
C GLY A 85 14.12 -13.28 2.55
N HIS A 86 14.96 -12.25 2.37
CA HIS A 86 14.90 -11.01 3.15
C HIS A 86 14.07 -9.92 2.50
N MET A 87 13.64 -10.10 1.26
CA MET A 87 12.89 -9.09 0.52
C MET A 87 11.76 -9.74 -0.28
N HIS A 88 10.55 -9.25 -0.04
CA HIS A 88 9.34 -9.67 -0.74
C HIS A 88 8.49 -8.44 -1.08
N LEU A 89 7.72 -8.53 -2.16
CA LEU A 89 6.62 -7.60 -2.43
C LEU A 89 5.35 -8.05 -1.70
N SER A 90 4.43 -7.15 -1.49
CA SER A 90 3.11 -7.46 -0.94
C SER A 90 2.03 -6.84 -1.80
N GLY A 91 1.16 -7.69 -2.32
CA GLY A 91 -0.04 -7.28 -3.05
C GLY A 91 0.15 -7.01 -4.54
N THR A 92 1.35 -7.10 -5.09
CA THR A 92 1.59 -6.82 -6.51
C THR A 92 1.25 -8.01 -7.39
N GLY A 93 0.71 -7.77 -8.59
CA GLY A 93 0.50 -8.79 -9.61
C GLY A 93 1.78 -9.19 -10.37
N ILE A 94 2.94 -8.76 -9.90
CA ILE A 94 4.24 -9.03 -10.53
C ILE A 94 5.20 -9.56 -9.47
N GLY A 95 5.81 -10.72 -9.73
CA GLY A 95 6.83 -11.31 -8.88
C GLY A 95 8.18 -10.63 -9.06
N CYS A 96 8.82 -10.28 -7.95
CA CYS A 96 10.16 -9.69 -7.91
C CYS A 96 10.79 -9.92 -6.53
N LEU A 97 12.11 -9.70 -6.40
CA LEU A 97 12.87 -9.79 -5.17
C LEU A 97 13.29 -11.24 -4.82
N GLY A 98 13.20 -11.68 -3.55
CA GLY A 98 13.68 -12.99 -3.08
C GLY A 98 15.16 -13.01 -2.71
N ASP A 99 15.71 -11.87 -2.25
CA ASP A 99 17.14 -11.68 -2.00
C ASP A 99 17.63 -12.38 -0.74
N VAL A 100 18.87 -12.88 -0.78
CA VAL A 100 19.64 -13.40 0.37
C VAL A 100 18.85 -14.46 1.13
N ALA A 101 18.60 -15.59 0.47
CA ALA A 101 17.75 -16.64 1.02
C ALA A 101 18.56 -17.72 1.77
N PHE A 102 18.06 -18.13 2.93
CA PHE A 102 18.59 -19.24 3.72
C PHE A 102 17.62 -20.41 3.72
N LEU A 103 18.13 -21.62 3.48
CA LEU A 103 17.37 -22.87 3.60
C LEU A 103 18.11 -23.82 4.53
N PRO A 104 17.52 -24.28 5.65
CA PRO A 104 18.03 -25.44 6.36
C PRO A 104 18.04 -26.68 5.47
N ILE A 105 19.17 -27.39 5.37
CA ILE A 105 19.35 -28.53 4.50
C ILE A 105 19.93 -29.75 5.24
N LYS A 106 19.55 -30.96 4.83
CA LYS A 106 20.14 -32.22 5.31
C LYS A 106 21.42 -32.62 4.58
N ASP A 107 21.57 -32.17 3.34
CA ASP A 107 22.73 -32.39 2.50
C ASP A 107 22.83 -31.36 1.37
N SER A 108 23.93 -31.37 0.64
CA SER A 108 24.24 -30.40 -0.44
C SER A 108 23.31 -30.47 -1.65
N LYS A 109 22.52 -31.51 -1.81
CA LYS A 109 21.61 -31.71 -2.96
C LYS A 109 20.22 -31.15 -2.70
N GLN A 110 19.88 -30.89 -1.44
CA GLN A 110 18.57 -30.40 -1.10
C GLN A 110 18.41 -28.93 -1.53
N THR A 111 17.40 -28.65 -2.36
CA THR A 111 17.08 -27.30 -2.88
C THR A 111 15.74 -26.78 -2.40
N ALA A 112 14.93 -27.62 -1.75
CA ALA A 112 13.61 -27.27 -1.22
C ALA A 112 13.31 -28.08 0.03
N ALA A 113 12.35 -27.63 0.83
CA ALA A 113 11.85 -28.31 2.00
C ALA A 113 10.31 -28.29 2.02
N ARG A 114 9.69 -29.42 2.43
CA ARG A 114 8.23 -29.47 2.63
C ARG A 114 7.88 -29.01 4.02
N PHE A 115 6.70 -28.39 4.14
CA PHE A 115 6.17 -27.92 5.41
C PHE A 115 4.65 -28.13 5.51
N SER A 116 4.09 -27.85 6.69
CA SER A 116 2.66 -27.83 6.96
C SER A 116 2.30 -26.52 7.65
N HIS A 117 1.14 -25.97 7.34
CA HIS A 117 0.61 -24.77 8.03
C HIS A 117 0.35 -25.01 9.52
N ASP A 118 0.16 -26.28 9.96
CA ASP A 118 0.06 -26.62 11.37
C ASP A 118 1.37 -26.37 12.15
N ASP A 119 2.49 -26.30 11.43
CA ASP A 119 3.83 -26.04 11.97
C ASP A 119 4.24 -24.56 11.90
N GLU A 120 3.41 -23.72 11.28
CA GLU A 120 3.62 -22.27 11.19
C GLU A 120 3.02 -21.53 12.38
N LYS A 121 3.75 -20.54 12.89
CA LYS A 121 3.21 -19.57 13.86
C LYS A 121 3.71 -18.18 13.48
N MET A 122 2.82 -17.20 13.52
CA MET A 122 3.15 -15.82 13.16
C MET A 122 2.34 -14.81 13.97
N HIS A 123 2.92 -13.66 14.12
CA HIS A 123 2.27 -12.39 14.47
C HIS A 123 3.09 -11.23 13.88
N PRO A 124 2.56 -10.02 13.78
CA PRO A 124 3.33 -8.90 13.24
C PRO A 124 4.73 -8.76 13.86
N GLY A 125 5.76 -8.84 13.02
CA GLY A 125 7.17 -8.81 13.45
C GLY A 125 7.80 -10.16 13.80
N TYR A 126 7.05 -11.25 13.71
CA TYR A 126 7.57 -12.59 14.01
C TYR A 126 6.95 -13.65 13.10
N TYR A 127 7.78 -14.61 12.69
CA TYR A 127 7.38 -15.80 11.97
C TYR A 127 8.18 -17.01 12.48
N SER A 128 7.56 -18.19 12.56
CA SER A 128 8.27 -19.43 12.81
C SER A 128 7.67 -20.60 12.05
N LEU A 129 8.55 -21.55 11.71
CA LEU A 129 8.19 -22.77 10.99
C LEU A 129 9.03 -23.94 11.52
N ARG A 130 8.39 -25.05 11.85
CA ARG A 130 9.08 -26.31 12.12
C ARG A 130 9.21 -27.10 10.82
N LEU A 131 10.44 -27.33 10.40
CA LEU A 131 10.75 -28.26 9.32
C LEU A 131 11.05 -29.64 9.91
N HIS A 132 10.51 -30.69 9.29
CA HIS A 132 10.73 -32.07 9.69
C HIS A 132 11.90 -32.75 8.97
N GLU A 133 12.29 -32.16 7.81
CA GLU A 133 13.49 -32.58 7.07
C GLU A 133 14.21 -31.34 6.45
N PRO A 134 15.37 -30.90 7.02
CA PRO A 134 15.99 -31.38 8.30
C PRO A 134 15.13 -31.01 9.49
N GLU A 135 15.31 -31.72 10.61
CA GLU A 135 14.55 -31.46 11.82
C GLU A 135 15.07 -30.21 12.53
N VAL A 136 14.39 -29.07 12.26
CA VAL A 136 14.79 -27.73 12.75
C VAL A 136 13.57 -26.83 12.97
N LEU A 137 13.60 -26.08 14.07
CA LEU A 137 12.71 -24.93 14.25
C LEU A 137 13.40 -23.68 13.73
N VAL A 138 12.77 -23.02 12.76
CA VAL A 138 13.17 -21.73 12.22
C VAL A 138 12.32 -20.65 12.87
N GLU A 139 12.94 -19.59 13.36
CA GLU A 139 12.28 -18.43 13.93
C GLU A 139 12.90 -17.18 13.32
N LEU A 140 12.05 -16.23 12.92
CA LEU A 140 12.43 -15.03 12.19
C LEU A 140 11.83 -13.80 12.85
N THR A 141 12.62 -12.72 12.90
CA THR A 141 12.14 -11.37 13.22
C THR A 141 12.95 -10.35 12.39
N ALA A 142 12.53 -9.09 12.38
CA ALA A 142 13.17 -8.07 11.59
C ALA A 142 13.21 -6.72 12.30
N THR A 143 14.14 -5.88 11.88
CA THR A 143 14.13 -4.43 12.08
C THR A 143 13.90 -3.74 10.73
N GLU A 144 14.11 -2.43 10.63
CA GLU A 144 13.87 -1.71 9.38
C GLU A 144 14.77 -2.19 8.23
N ARG A 145 16.05 -2.54 8.53
CA ARG A 145 17.06 -2.91 7.52
C ARG A 145 17.73 -4.25 7.79
N CYS A 146 17.36 -4.93 8.88
CA CYS A 146 18.00 -6.18 9.27
C CYS A 146 16.98 -7.29 9.50
N GLY A 147 17.28 -8.49 8.99
CA GLY A 147 16.65 -9.73 9.39
C GLY A 147 17.41 -10.39 10.54
N PHE A 148 16.69 -11.06 11.43
CA PHE A 148 17.28 -11.80 12.53
C PHE A 148 16.65 -13.20 12.62
N HIS A 149 17.46 -14.24 12.51
CA HIS A 149 17.04 -15.63 12.48
C HIS A 149 17.52 -16.35 13.73
N ARG A 150 16.74 -17.35 14.17
CA ARG A 150 17.11 -18.35 15.17
C ARG A 150 16.79 -19.74 14.61
N TYR A 151 17.81 -20.57 14.48
CA TYR A 151 17.68 -21.95 14.03
C TYR A 151 17.99 -22.88 15.20
N THR A 152 17.00 -23.67 15.61
CA THR A 152 17.14 -24.69 16.68
C THR A 152 17.08 -26.07 16.05
N PHE A 153 18.26 -26.66 15.85
CA PHE A 153 18.39 -28.02 15.31
C PHE A 153 18.09 -29.06 16.38
N GLN A 154 17.36 -30.12 16.01
CA GLN A 154 17.06 -31.20 16.92
C GLN A 154 18.28 -32.14 17.11
N ASN A 155 18.29 -32.91 18.22
CA ASN A 155 19.40 -33.81 18.57
C ASN A 155 19.72 -34.79 17.43
N GLY A 156 20.98 -34.76 16.96
CA GLY A 156 21.47 -35.61 15.89
C GLY A 156 21.32 -35.05 14.46
N ALA A 157 20.61 -33.95 14.27
CA ALA A 157 20.54 -33.30 13.00
C ALA A 157 21.87 -32.61 12.65
N LYS A 158 22.30 -32.69 11.39
CA LYS A 158 23.41 -31.88 10.93
C LYS A 158 22.95 -30.41 10.82
N ALA A 159 23.63 -29.53 11.53
CA ALA A 159 23.33 -28.12 11.49
C ALA A 159 23.94 -27.50 10.19
N GLN A 160 23.18 -27.55 9.11
CA GLN A 160 23.58 -27.09 7.79
C GLN A 160 22.52 -26.15 7.21
N LEU A 161 22.98 -25.05 6.62
CA LEU A 161 22.15 -24.09 5.88
C LEU A 161 22.70 -23.95 4.44
N ALA A 162 21.84 -23.88 3.46
CA ALA A 162 22.19 -23.29 2.17
C ALA A 162 21.96 -21.78 2.26
N LEU A 163 22.93 -20.97 1.83
CA LEU A 163 22.75 -19.58 1.47
C LEU A 163 22.73 -19.51 -0.05
N ASP A 164 21.64 -19.00 -0.61
CA ASP A 164 21.44 -18.96 -2.06
C ASP A 164 21.20 -17.51 -2.51
N LEU A 165 22.14 -16.97 -3.28
CA LEU A 165 22.07 -15.64 -3.88
C LEU A 165 21.44 -15.66 -5.28
N SER A 166 21.18 -16.85 -5.85
CA SER A 166 20.56 -16.97 -7.16
C SER A 166 19.04 -16.92 -7.14
N GLN A 167 18.43 -17.10 -5.97
CA GLN A 167 16.96 -17.12 -5.85
C GLN A 167 16.34 -15.79 -6.31
N CYS A 168 15.27 -15.93 -7.08
CA CYS A 168 14.46 -14.83 -7.60
C CYS A 168 13.00 -15.23 -7.58
N ILE A 169 12.09 -14.27 -7.33
CA ILE A 169 10.65 -14.47 -7.47
C ILE A 169 10.23 -13.96 -8.84
N GLY A 170 9.37 -14.71 -9.54
CA GLY A 170 8.88 -14.36 -10.86
C GLY A 170 9.97 -14.50 -11.95
N TRP A 171 10.11 -13.47 -12.78
CA TRP A 171 11.08 -13.45 -13.88
C TRP A 171 12.37 -12.68 -13.61
N ASP A 172 12.59 -12.23 -12.39
CA ASP A 172 13.86 -11.63 -11.99
C ASP A 172 15.02 -12.58 -12.26
N LYS A 173 16.18 -12.04 -12.64
CA LYS A 173 17.40 -12.81 -12.93
C LYS A 173 18.58 -12.21 -12.21
N LEU A 174 19.39 -13.07 -11.62
CA LEU A 174 20.69 -12.69 -11.09
C LEU A 174 21.61 -12.30 -12.26
N ASN A 175 22.24 -11.12 -12.17
CA ASN A 175 23.24 -10.65 -13.14
C ASN A 175 24.66 -10.84 -12.60
N ASP A 176 24.84 -10.56 -11.32
CA ASP A 176 26.15 -10.60 -10.65
C ASP A 176 25.98 -10.68 -9.14
N CYS A 177 26.89 -11.36 -8.46
CA CYS A 177 26.95 -11.38 -7.00
C CYS A 177 28.39 -11.62 -6.51
N LEU A 178 28.62 -11.22 -5.26
CA LEU A 178 29.84 -11.49 -4.55
C LEU A 178 29.51 -12.02 -3.16
N LEU A 179 30.22 -13.04 -2.73
CA LEU A 179 30.21 -13.54 -1.36
C LEU A 179 31.64 -13.68 -0.85
N THR A 180 31.96 -13.01 0.24
CA THR A 180 33.27 -13.00 0.88
C THR A 180 33.12 -13.45 2.34
N GLN A 181 33.90 -14.41 2.77
CA GLN A 181 34.04 -14.75 4.18
C GLN A 181 35.16 -13.89 4.79
N GLU A 182 34.76 -12.86 5.57
CA GLU A 182 35.73 -11.95 6.23
C GLU A 182 36.32 -12.60 7.49
N THR A 183 35.48 -13.30 8.25
CA THR A 183 35.88 -14.05 9.46
C THR A 183 35.11 -15.37 9.54
N PRO A 184 35.46 -16.29 10.44
CA PRO A 184 34.66 -17.51 10.64
C PRO A 184 33.19 -17.26 11.01
N THR A 185 32.84 -16.06 11.47
CA THR A 185 31.48 -15.68 11.87
C THR A 185 30.89 -14.56 11.02
N ARG A 186 31.53 -14.15 9.90
CA ARG A 186 31.02 -13.03 9.09
C ARG A 186 31.18 -13.28 7.61
N LEU A 187 30.08 -13.11 6.90
CA LEU A 187 30.03 -13.08 5.43
C LEU A 187 29.53 -11.71 4.98
N THR A 188 30.13 -11.20 3.90
CA THR A 188 29.68 -9.95 3.26
C THR A 188 29.55 -10.15 1.77
N GLY A 189 28.77 -9.30 1.10
CA GLY A 189 28.65 -9.38 -0.34
C GLY A 189 27.64 -8.41 -0.91
N PHE A 190 27.35 -8.66 -2.18
CA PHE A 190 26.30 -7.97 -2.88
C PHE A 190 25.57 -8.90 -3.85
N ARG A 191 24.40 -8.47 -4.25
CA ARG A 191 23.61 -9.10 -5.30
C ARG A 191 23.08 -8.02 -6.25
N ARG A 192 23.25 -8.25 -7.56
CA ARG A 192 22.71 -7.42 -8.62
C ARG A 192 21.78 -8.27 -9.48
N SER A 193 20.58 -7.79 -9.72
CA SER A 193 19.59 -8.49 -10.54
C SER A 193 18.83 -7.52 -11.42
N ASN A 194 18.15 -8.07 -12.42
CA ASN A 194 17.21 -7.36 -13.26
C ASN A 194 15.98 -8.23 -13.52
N GLY A 195 14.91 -7.57 -13.84
CA GLY A 195 13.60 -8.15 -14.10
C GLY A 195 12.62 -7.02 -14.25
N TRP A 196 11.64 -6.95 -13.38
CA TRP A 196 10.75 -5.79 -13.33
C TRP A 196 11.51 -4.49 -13.05
N ALA A 197 12.35 -4.44 -12.01
CA ALA A 197 13.34 -3.38 -11.87
C ALA A 197 14.54 -3.65 -12.79
N ALA A 198 14.90 -2.66 -13.63
CA ALA A 198 15.93 -2.83 -14.65
C ALA A 198 17.36 -3.03 -14.09
N ASP A 199 17.67 -2.43 -12.95
CA ASP A 199 18.97 -2.54 -12.27
C ASP A 199 18.76 -2.45 -10.76
N ARG A 200 18.68 -3.60 -10.13
CA ARG A 200 18.52 -3.72 -8.69
C ARG A 200 19.82 -4.18 -8.04
N ARG A 201 20.24 -3.49 -6.98
CA ARG A 201 21.46 -3.77 -6.24
C ARG A 201 21.21 -3.77 -4.75
N ILE A 202 21.57 -4.87 -4.08
CA ILE A 202 21.52 -5.01 -2.63
C ILE A 202 22.88 -5.49 -2.15
N TYR A 203 23.42 -4.79 -1.19
CA TYR A 203 24.60 -5.16 -0.44
C TYR A 203 24.18 -5.73 0.90
N PHE A 204 24.93 -6.70 1.41
CA PHE A 204 24.57 -7.36 2.66
C PHE A 204 25.78 -7.60 3.55
N ASP A 205 25.50 -7.65 4.84
CA ASP A 205 26.39 -8.08 5.91
C ASP A 205 25.68 -9.15 6.74
N ILE A 206 26.31 -10.31 6.91
CA ILE A 206 25.77 -11.46 7.62
C ILE A 206 26.68 -11.80 8.79
N GLU A 207 26.14 -11.81 10.01
CA GLU A 207 26.85 -12.25 11.21
C GLU A 207 26.20 -13.52 11.79
N PHE A 208 27.05 -14.47 12.22
CA PHE A 208 26.67 -15.72 12.89
C PHE A 208 27.11 -15.68 14.34
N SER A 209 26.29 -16.18 15.26
CA SER A 209 26.59 -16.27 16.70
C SER A 209 27.69 -17.29 17.03
N GLN A 210 28.11 -18.11 16.07
CA GLN A 210 29.17 -19.08 16.17
C GLN A 210 29.84 -19.32 14.80
N PRO A 211 31.07 -19.88 14.75
CA PRO A 211 31.77 -20.12 13.48
C PRO A 211 31.01 -21.03 12.54
N VAL A 212 31.07 -20.71 11.25
CA VAL A 212 30.55 -21.54 10.16
C VAL A 212 31.65 -21.89 9.16
N THR A 213 31.61 -23.11 8.63
CA THR A 213 32.43 -23.52 7.48
C THR A 213 31.65 -23.32 6.21
N VAL A 214 32.22 -22.61 5.25
CA VAL A 214 31.61 -22.32 3.96
C VAL A 214 32.12 -23.29 2.90
N GLN A 215 31.20 -24.03 2.28
CA GLN A 215 31.49 -24.90 1.15
C GLN A 215 30.68 -24.44 -0.07
N ARG A 216 31.35 -24.17 -1.20
CA ARG A 216 30.66 -23.89 -2.46
C ARG A 216 29.93 -25.15 -2.95
N LEU A 217 28.72 -24.94 -3.45
CA LEU A 217 27.93 -25.96 -4.12
C LEU A 217 28.09 -25.86 -5.64
N ASP A 218 27.04 -26.20 -6.38
CA ASP A 218 27.11 -26.33 -7.85
C ASP A 218 27.39 -25.00 -8.59
N SER A 219 27.13 -23.87 -7.95
CA SER A 219 27.39 -22.54 -8.50
C SER A 219 28.15 -21.64 -7.50
N MET A 220 28.67 -20.52 -7.97
CA MET A 220 29.32 -19.50 -7.13
C MET A 220 28.31 -18.80 -6.21
N GLU A 221 27.05 -18.83 -6.58
CA GLU A 221 25.93 -18.12 -5.98
C GLU A 221 25.33 -18.89 -4.81
N ARG A 222 25.58 -20.21 -4.71
CA ARG A 222 25.01 -21.07 -3.68
C ARG A 222 26.10 -21.75 -2.86
N VAL A 223 26.03 -21.59 -1.54
CA VAL A 223 26.99 -22.17 -0.59
C VAL A 223 26.28 -22.95 0.52
N MET A 224 26.92 -23.99 0.99
CA MET A 224 26.55 -24.71 2.22
C MET A 224 27.34 -24.15 3.40
N LEU A 225 26.64 -23.81 4.44
CA LEU A 225 27.17 -23.34 5.71
C LEU A 225 27.02 -24.48 6.72
N THR A 226 28.12 -24.98 7.26
CA THR A 226 28.10 -25.99 8.34
C THR A 226 28.42 -25.31 9.66
N VAL A 227 27.54 -25.44 10.61
CA VAL A 227 27.63 -24.80 11.93
C VAL A 227 28.57 -25.60 12.85
N SER A 228 29.38 -24.93 13.65
CA SER A 228 30.41 -25.57 14.49
C SER A 228 29.83 -26.36 15.67
N ASP A 229 28.71 -25.93 16.28
CA ASP A 229 28.06 -26.52 17.41
C ASP A 229 26.54 -26.62 17.21
N ALA A 230 26.08 -27.81 16.78
CA ALA A 230 24.66 -28.07 16.54
C ALA A 230 23.81 -28.21 17.81
N THR A 231 24.44 -28.27 18.99
CA THR A 231 23.73 -28.44 20.29
C THR A 231 23.13 -27.11 20.79
N LYS A 232 23.52 -25.98 20.22
CA LYS A 232 23.03 -24.65 20.56
C LYS A 232 22.27 -24.07 19.40
N PRO A 233 21.26 -23.21 19.64
CA PRO A 233 20.65 -22.43 18.58
C PRO A 233 21.69 -21.60 17.84
N LEU A 234 21.61 -21.62 16.51
CA LEU A 234 22.35 -20.68 15.68
C LEU A 234 21.54 -19.41 15.53
N LEU A 235 22.12 -18.27 15.89
CA LEU A 235 21.56 -16.95 15.58
C LEU A 235 22.27 -16.39 14.36
N VAL A 236 21.50 -15.79 13.44
CA VAL A 236 22.04 -15.15 12.22
C VAL A 236 21.41 -13.78 12.06
N LYS A 237 22.22 -12.75 11.96
CA LYS A 237 21.81 -11.39 11.61
C LYS A 237 22.16 -11.12 10.17
N VAL A 238 21.26 -10.51 9.41
CA VAL A 238 21.48 -10.11 8.03
C VAL A 238 21.07 -8.66 7.85
N ALA A 239 22.00 -7.77 7.62
CA ALA A 239 21.71 -6.39 7.30
C ALA A 239 21.78 -6.14 5.80
N LEU A 240 20.88 -5.34 5.28
CA LEU A 240 20.80 -4.92 3.88
C LEU A 240 21.15 -3.44 3.73
N SER A 241 21.72 -3.08 2.57
CA SER A 241 21.94 -1.69 2.15
C SER A 241 21.75 -1.55 0.64
N PRO A 242 21.09 -0.49 0.15
CA PRO A 242 21.06 -0.16 -1.28
C PRO A 242 22.36 0.51 -1.77
N VAL A 243 23.31 0.84 -0.89
CA VAL A 243 24.48 1.68 -1.18
C VAL A 243 25.77 0.88 -1.28
N ASN A 244 26.21 0.23 -0.18
CA ASN A 244 27.41 -0.60 -0.15
C ASN A 244 27.50 -1.48 1.11
N ILE A 245 28.53 -2.35 1.19
CA ILE A 245 28.75 -3.28 2.31
C ILE A 245 28.99 -2.55 3.63
N ASP A 246 29.75 -1.44 3.62
CA ASP A 246 30.04 -0.71 4.86
C ASP A 246 28.77 -0.09 5.46
N LYS A 247 27.80 0.30 4.61
CA LYS A 247 26.49 0.76 5.07
C LYS A 247 25.65 -0.38 5.62
N ALA A 248 25.68 -1.57 5.03
CA ALA A 248 25.04 -2.75 5.61
C ALA A 248 25.61 -3.06 7.02
N LYS A 249 26.93 -2.98 7.20
CA LYS A 249 27.58 -3.10 8.52
C LYS A 249 27.10 -2.02 9.50
N ALA A 250 27.00 -0.77 9.04
CA ALA A 250 26.50 0.34 9.87
C ALA A 250 25.03 0.15 10.27
N ASN A 251 24.19 -0.32 9.37
CA ASN A 251 22.79 -0.65 9.64
C ASN A 251 22.69 -1.75 10.72
N MET A 252 23.47 -2.82 10.60
CA MET A 252 23.51 -3.89 11.62
C MET A 252 23.95 -3.37 12.99
N ALA A 253 25.02 -2.59 13.03
CA ALA A 253 25.53 -2.04 14.28
C ALA A 253 24.54 -1.10 14.98
N ALA A 254 23.74 -0.38 14.21
CA ALA A 254 22.74 0.54 14.74
C ALA A 254 21.45 -0.18 15.20
N GLU A 255 20.97 -1.17 14.43
CA GLU A 255 19.65 -1.76 14.64
C GLU A 255 19.68 -3.07 15.45
N LEU A 256 20.74 -3.87 15.33
CA LEU A 256 20.90 -5.17 16.02
C LEU A 256 22.28 -5.28 16.73
N PRO A 257 22.64 -4.39 17.66
CA PRO A 257 23.93 -4.44 18.33
C PRO A 257 24.10 -5.68 19.21
N ALA A 258 23.03 -6.24 19.78
CA ALA A 258 23.04 -7.36 20.70
C ALA A 258 22.55 -8.67 20.05
N TRP A 259 22.97 -9.81 20.57
CA TRP A 259 22.50 -11.17 20.22
C TRP A 259 21.27 -11.58 21.05
N ASP A 260 20.27 -10.68 21.16
CA ASP A 260 19.04 -10.91 21.92
C ASP A 260 17.85 -10.97 20.96
N PHE A 261 17.54 -12.19 20.50
CA PHE A 261 16.48 -12.45 19.55
C PHE A 261 15.10 -12.10 20.13
N ASP A 262 14.84 -12.46 21.39
CA ASP A 262 13.53 -12.25 22.01
C ASP A 262 13.26 -10.76 22.26
N ALA A 263 14.30 -9.98 22.60
CA ALA A 263 14.18 -8.52 22.67
C ALA A 263 13.86 -7.89 21.31
N ALA A 264 14.43 -8.42 20.22
CA ALA A 264 14.13 -7.94 18.86
C ALA A 264 12.68 -8.27 18.45
N VAL A 265 12.19 -9.47 18.75
CA VAL A 265 10.77 -9.86 18.55
C VAL A 265 9.84 -8.91 19.30
N LYS A 266 10.12 -8.66 20.57
CA LYS A 266 9.32 -7.72 21.37
C LYS A 266 9.32 -6.32 20.81
N ALA A 267 10.47 -5.82 20.36
CA ALA A 267 10.59 -4.48 19.77
C ALA A 267 9.79 -4.36 18.46
N ALA A 268 9.78 -5.41 17.62
CA ALA A 268 8.99 -5.47 16.41
C ALA A 268 7.47 -5.49 16.69
N ASP A 269 7.01 -6.29 17.65
CA ASP A 269 5.60 -6.30 18.09
C ASP A 269 5.17 -4.93 18.63
N GLU A 270 5.98 -4.29 19.47
CA GLU A 270 5.71 -2.94 19.98
C GLU A 270 5.67 -1.89 18.86
N ALA A 271 6.53 -2.01 17.84
CA ALA A 271 6.52 -1.11 16.68
C ALA A 271 5.20 -1.26 15.90
N TRP A 272 4.76 -2.47 15.65
CA TRP A 272 3.46 -2.75 15.02
C TRP A 272 2.29 -2.24 15.87
N ASN A 273 2.25 -2.56 17.15
CA ASN A 273 1.15 -2.15 18.03
C ASN A 273 1.01 -0.63 18.10
N ARG A 274 2.13 0.09 18.12
CA ARG A 274 2.15 1.57 18.07
C ARG A 274 1.49 2.12 16.81
N GLN A 275 1.75 1.52 15.64
CA GLN A 275 1.17 1.99 14.37
C GLN A 275 -0.29 1.56 14.21
N LEU A 276 -0.64 0.34 14.60
CA LEU A 276 -2.02 -0.13 14.61
C LEU A 276 -2.93 0.73 15.51
N SER A 277 -2.37 1.26 16.60
CA SER A 277 -3.07 2.15 17.55
C SER A 277 -3.41 3.54 16.98
N ARG A 278 -2.95 3.88 15.77
CA ARG A 278 -3.31 5.16 15.14
C ARG A 278 -4.79 5.25 14.76
N ILE A 279 -5.47 4.13 14.55
CA ILE A 279 -6.91 4.06 14.38
C ILE A 279 -7.50 3.10 15.42
N GLU A 280 -8.42 3.62 16.24
CA GLU A 280 -9.16 2.84 17.22
C GLU A 280 -10.61 2.67 16.74
N ILE A 281 -11.07 1.43 16.60
CA ILE A 281 -12.46 1.12 16.23
C ILE A 281 -13.23 0.53 17.41
N GLN A 282 -14.54 0.80 17.47
CA GLN A 282 -15.44 0.19 18.43
C GLN A 282 -16.40 -0.75 17.69
N THR A 283 -16.27 -2.05 17.98
CA THR A 283 -17.13 -3.13 17.49
C THR A 283 -17.08 -4.32 18.44
N ASN A 284 -18.18 -5.06 18.54
CA ASN A 284 -18.25 -6.36 19.21
C ASN A 284 -18.03 -7.53 18.25
N ASP A 285 -17.95 -7.27 16.96
CA ASP A 285 -17.69 -8.27 15.93
C ASP A 285 -16.17 -8.51 15.81
N LEU A 286 -15.71 -9.65 16.31
CA LEU A 286 -14.30 -10.01 16.33
C LEU A 286 -13.76 -10.21 14.91
N THR A 287 -14.54 -10.79 14.00
CA THR A 287 -14.16 -11.00 12.60
C THR A 287 -13.92 -9.67 11.89
N LYS A 288 -14.86 -8.73 11.99
CA LYS A 288 -14.69 -7.37 11.43
C LYS A 288 -13.48 -6.65 12.04
N LYS A 289 -13.22 -6.86 13.33
CA LYS A 289 -12.06 -6.30 14.01
C LYS A 289 -10.75 -6.86 13.47
N ARG A 290 -10.68 -8.19 13.23
CA ARG A 290 -9.52 -8.85 12.64
C ARG A 290 -9.28 -8.38 11.22
N ILE A 291 -10.30 -8.34 10.37
CA ILE A 291 -10.20 -7.81 9.00
C ILE A 291 -9.65 -6.38 9.03
N PHE A 292 -10.16 -5.51 9.92
CA PHE A 292 -9.73 -4.11 10.00
C PHE A 292 -8.24 -3.97 10.38
N TYR A 293 -7.79 -4.65 11.43
CA TYR A 293 -6.38 -4.54 11.84
C TYR A 293 -5.44 -5.30 10.91
N THR A 294 -5.90 -6.33 10.21
CA THR A 294 -5.17 -6.96 9.11
C THR A 294 -5.03 -6.00 7.92
N ALA A 295 -6.07 -5.29 7.55
CA ALA A 295 -5.99 -4.23 6.53
C ALA A 295 -5.01 -3.12 6.95
N MET A 296 -5.01 -2.70 8.23
CA MET A 296 -4.00 -1.78 8.76
C MET A 296 -2.57 -2.34 8.67
N TYR A 297 -2.38 -3.64 8.89
CA TYR A 297 -1.09 -4.31 8.74
C TYR A 297 -0.64 -4.29 7.26
N HIS A 298 -1.49 -4.68 6.32
CA HIS A 298 -1.18 -4.66 4.89
C HIS A 298 -0.81 -3.26 4.40
N LEU A 299 -1.58 -2.22 4.78
CA LEU A 299 -1.29 -0.81 4.44
C LEU A 299 0.13 -0.39 4.82
N MET A 300 0.71 -0.98 5.88
CA MET A 300 2.01 -0.59 6.41
C MET A 300 3.14 -1.62 6.14
N THR A 301 2.83 -2.71 5.42
CA THR A 301 3.83 -3.70 5.00
C THR A 301 4.70 -3.19 3.86
N SER A 302 4.13 -2.45 2.94
CA SER A 302 4.78 -1.75 1.82
C SER A 302 4.26 -0.31 1.79
N CYS A 303 4.85 0.54 1.19
CA CYS A 303 6.02 1.11 0.69
C CYS A 303 7.24 1.01 1.64
N SER A 304 8.39 0.72 1.13
CA SER A 304 9.54 0.46 1.99
C SER A 304 10.48 1.65 2.11
N LYS A 305 11.05 1.86 3.29
CA LYS A 305 12.17 2.76 3.49
C LYS A 305 13.34 2.33 2.61
N PHE A 306 13.99 3.28 1.95
CA PHE A 306 15.05 3.00 0.99
C PHE A 306 16.25 3.93 1.18
N ASN A 307 16.75 3.96 2.41
CA ASN A 307 17.97 4.64 2.78
C ASN A 307 18.60 3.95 3.99
N ASP A 308 19.92 4.08 4.12
CA ASP A 308 20.69 3.59 5.25
C ASP A 308 20.48 4.47 6.50
N VAL A 309 20.99 4.04 7.66
CA VAL A 309 20.81 4.76 8.93
C VAL A 309 21.37 6.18 8.92
N ASP A 310 22.31 6.50 8.04
CA ASP A 310 22.87 7.84 7.84
C ASP A 310 22.20 8.63 6.71
N LEU A 311 21.06 8.13 6.20
CA LEU A 311 20.22 8.72 5.17
C LEU A 311 20.83 8.73 3.76
N GLU A 312 21.86 7.93 3.49
CA GLU A 312 22.33 7.68 2.12
C GLU A 312 21.42 6.65 1.41
N TYR A 313 21.21 6.85 0.11
CA TYR A 313 20.40 5.96 -0.72
C TYR A 313 20.87 5.97 -2.17
N ARG A 314 20.50 4.96 -2.95
CA ARG A 314 20.73 4.93 -4.39
C ARG A 314 19.54 5.54 -5.11
N GLY A 315 19.75 6.61 -5.87
CA GLY A 315 18.73 7.31 -6.63
C GLY A 315 18.35 6.63 -7.94
N ALA A 316 17.30 7.16 -8.60
CA ALA A 316 16.82 6.70 -9.90
C ALA A 316 17.83 6.93 -11.05
N ASP A 317 18.86 7.76 -10.83
CA ASP A 317 20.01 7.96 -11.74
C ASP A 317 21.14 6.96 -11.51
N GLY A 318 20.95 5.98 -10.61
CA GLY A 318 21.94 4.96 -10.25
C GLY A 318 23.08 5.46 -9.35
N LYS A 319 23.07 6.75 -8.94
CA LYS A 319 24.09 7.35 -8.08
C LYS A 319 23.68 7.29 -6.62
N VAL A 320 24.68 7.41 -5.73
CA VAL A 320 24.45 7.54 -4.30
C VAL A 320 24.15 9.01 -3.97
N HIS A 321 23.10 9.21 -3.23
CA HIS A 321 22.64 10.51 -2.73
C HIS A 321 22.50 10.45 -1.20
N LYS A 322 22.47 11.62 -0.56
CA LYS A 322 22.15 11.76 0.85
C LYS A 322 20.91 12.64 1.01
N ALA A 323 19.92 12.14 1.74
CA ALA A 323 18.71 12.87 2.08
C ALA A 323 18.83 13.53 3.48
N ASP A 324 17.89 14.41 3.81
CA ASP A 324 17.61 14.93 5.16
C ASP A 324 16.23 14.42 5.66
N PHE A 325 15.70 13.39 5.00
CA PHE A 325 14.38 12.79 5.22
C PHE A 325 14.43 11.28 4.92
N THR A 326 13.38 10.56 5.26
CA THR A 326 13.27 9.14 4.90
C THR A 326 12.88 9.00 3.43
N ASN A 327 13.78 8.42 2.63
CA ASN A 327 13.51 8.09 1.24
C ASN A 327 12.75 6.75 1.13
N TYR A 328 11.83 6.63 0.17
CA TYR A 328 10.97 5.45 0.01
C TYR A 328 11.09 4.83 -1.38
N THR A 329 10.75 3.56 -1.46
CA THR A 329 10.63 2.76 -2.70
C THR A 329 9.36 1.90 -2.67
N THR A 330 9.16 1.09 -3.71
CA THR A 330 7.96 0.24 -3.88
C THR A 330 6.72 1.11 -3.97
N LEU A 331 6.72 1.98 -4.98
CA LEU A 331 5.72 3.02 -5.17
C LEU A 331 4.72 2.62 -6.26
N SER A 332 3.68 1.88 -5.90
CA SER A 332 2.56 1.47 -6.76
C SER A 332 1.56 2.60 -6.93
N LEU A 333 1.97 3.69 -7.58
CA LEU A 333 1.24 4.97 -7.51
C LEU A 333 -0.06 4.97 -8.29
N TRP A 334 -0.19 4.15 -9.35
CA TRP A 334 -1.43 4.02 -10.10
C TRP A 334 -2.59 3.50 -9.23
N ASP A 335 -2.26 2.67 -8.26
CA ASP A 335 -3.18 2.07 -7.30
C ASP A 335 -3.39 3.01 -6.12
N THR A 336 -2.30 3.40 -5.46
CA THR A 336 -2.31 4.03 -4.14
C THR A 336 -2.80 5.48 -4.12
N TYR A 337 -2.87 6.19 -5.26
CA TYR A 337 -3.42 7.55 -5.31
C TYR A 337 -4.92 7.59 -4.97
N ARG A 338 -5.64 6.46 -5.11
CA ARG A 338 -7.10 6.38 -5.04
C ARG A 338 -7.66 6.33 -3.62
N ALA A 339 -6.99 5.60 -2.71
CA ALA A 339 -7.39 5.55 -1.29
C ALA A 339 -6.21 5.59 -0.32
N SER A 340 -5.08 4.94 -0.64
CA SER A 340 -3.95 4.82 0.27
C SER A 340 -3.33 6.20 0.59
N HIS A 341 -2.89 6.98 -0.41
CA HIS A 341 -2.37 8.33 -0.16
C HIS A 341 -3.40 9.29 0.46
N PRO A 342 -4.67 9.32 0.03
CA PRO A 342 -5.71 10.07 0.74
C PRO A 342 -5.84 9.73 2.22
N LEU A 343 -5.88 8.44 2.58
CA LEU A 343 -5.90 7.97 3.97
C LEU A 343 -4.63 8.37 4.72
N MET A 344 -3.47 8.09 4.15
CA MET A 344 -2.17 8.37 4.76
C MET A 344 -1.92 9.87 4.94
N SER A 345 -2.55 10.75 4.14
CA SER A 345 -2.38 12.19 4.26
C SER A 345 -2.80 12.76 5.61
N PHE A 346 -3.70 12.11 6.33
CA PHE A 346 -4.07 12.48 7.70
C PHE A 346 -3.64 11.45 8.76
N LEU A 347 -3.37 10.21 8.38
CA LEU A 347 -2.90 9.16 9.28
C LEU A 347 -1.38 9.24 9.53
N PHE A 348 -0.60 9.57 8.47
CA PHE A 348 0.87 9.67 8.46
C PHE A 348 1.34 10.94 7.74
N PRO A 349 0.92 12.15 8.15
CA PRO A 349 1.24 13.38 7.43
C PRO A 349 2.74 13.66 7.32
N GLU A 350 3.53 13.23 8.30
CA GLU A 350 4.99 13.32 8.29
C GLU A 350 5.60 12.47 7.16
N MET A 351 5.14 11.23 7.02
CA MET A 351 5.57 10.33 5.96
C MET A 351 5.17 10.84 4.57
N GLN A 352 3.99 11.46 4.44
CA GLN A 352 3.55 12.04 3.17
C GLN A 352 4.42 13.23 2.74
N ARG A 353 5.00 13.99 3.67
CA ARG A 353 6.02 15.02 3.36
C ARG A 353 7.30 14.38 2.81
N ASP A 354 7.72 13.27 3.40
CA ASP A 354 8.88 12.52 2.93
C ASP A 354 8.63 11.89 1.55
N PHE A 355 7.43 11.39 1.26
CA PHE A 355 7.04 10.95 -0.09
C PHE A 355 7.14 12.09 -1.10
N ALA A 356 6.64 13.29 -0.78
CA ALA A 356 6.75 14.42 -1.67
C ALA A 356 8.22 14.76 -1.99
N LYS A 357 9.10 14.73 -0.99
CA LYS A 357 10.57 14.92 -1.17
C LYS A 357 11.18 13.79 -2.01
N THR A 358 10.78 12.53 -1.77
CA THR A 358 11.19 11.38 -2.59
C THR A 358 10.82 11.58 -4.06
N PHE A 359 9.57 11.99 -4.35
CA PHE A 359 9.09 12.22 -5.72
C PHE A 359 9.84 13.35 -6.41
N LEU A 360 10.10 14.45 -5.69
CA LEU A 360 10.86 15.58 -6.22
C LEU A 360 12.32 15.22 -6.47
N ASN A 361 12.92 14.36 -5.66
CA ASN A 361 14.27 13.85 -5.92
C ASN A 361 14.29 12.92 -7.14
N ILE A 362 13.32 12.03 -7.28
CA ILE A 362 13.16 11.18 -8.48
C ILE A 362 12.99 12.06 -9.73
N TYR A 363 12.16 13.13 -9.65
CA TYR A 363 12.03 14.10 -10.74
C TYR A 363 13.38 14.73 -11.15
N LYS A 364 14.17 15.17 -10.17
CA LYS A 364 15.51 15.76 -10.43
C LYS A 364 16.48 14.75 -11.05
N GLN A 365 16.33 13.46 -10.74
CA GLN A 365 17.22 12.38 -11.16
C GLN A 365 16.88 11.82 -12.55
N GLN A 366 15.59 11.73 -12.91
CA GLN A 366 15.12 11.13 -14.17
C GLN A 366 14.35 12.09 -15.08
N GLY A 367 14.09 13.33 -14.65
CA GLY A 367 13.40 14.36 -15.45
C GLY A 367 11.89 14.21 -15.54
N ARG A 368 11.28 13.35 -14.70
CA ARG A 368 9.83 13.19 -14.51
C ARG A 368 9.51 12.60 -13.14
N LEU A 369 8.28 12.77 -12.71
CA LEU A 369 7.77 12.14 -11.49
C LEU A 369 7.69 10.62 -11.64
N PRO A 370 7.71 9.85 -10.54
CA PRO A 370 7.63 8.39 -10.60
C PRO A 370 6.28 7.90 -11.12
N VAL A 371 6.29 6.75 -11.79
CA VAL A 371 5.11 5.97 -12.15
C VAL A 371 5.01 4.75 -11.24
N TRP A 372 5.99 3.87 -11.30
CA TRP A 372 6.11 2.71 -10.44
C TRP A 372 7.60 2.44 -10.10
N HIS A 373 8.08 3.10 -9.06
CA HIS A 373 9.49 3.06 -8.68
C HIS A 373 9.79 1.90 -7.73
N LEU A 374 10.74 1.03 -8.12
CA LEU A 374 11.14 -0.16 -7.39
C LEU A 374 12.66 -0.19 -7.18
N MET A 375 13.13 -0.15 -5.93
CA MET A 375 14.52 -0.36 -5.52
C MET A 375 15.55 0.48 -6.31
N GLY A 376 15.27 1.76 -6.52
CA GLY A 376 16.14 2.69 -7.27
C GLY A 376 15.95 2.63 -8.78
N SER A 377 14.96 1.93 -9.29
CA SER A 377 14.64 1.84 -10.72
C SER A 377 13.19 2.23 -10.98
N GLU A 378 12.95 2.98 -12.06
CA GLU A 378 11.61 3.18 -12.60
C GLU A 378 11.23 1.99 -13.45
N THR A 379 10.10 1.34 -13.15
CA THR A 379 9.61 0.19 -13.92
C THR A 379 8.74 0.60 -15.09
N ASP A 380 8.20 1.82 -15.04
CA ASP A 380 7.27 2.35 -16.04
C ASP A 380 5.98 1.53 -16.21
N CYS A 381 5.70 0.69 -15.23
CA CYS A 381 4.50 -0.14 -15.19
C CYS A 381 3.26 0.74 -14.98
N MET A 382 2.15 0.37 -15.61
CA MET A 382 0.86 1.03 -15.60
C MET A 382 0.78 2.34 -16.42
N VAL A 383 -0.45 2.73 -16.72
CA VAL A 383 -0.77 3.88 -17.57
C VAL A 383 -0.83 5.18 -16.77
N GLY A 384 -0.76 6.31 -17.47
CA GLY A 384 -0.87 7.64 -16.85
C GLY A 384 0.41 8.11 -16.16
N ASN A 385 0.28 9.20 -15.40
CA ASN A 385 1.34 9.78 -14.58
C ASN A 385 0.86 9.92 -13.12
N PRO A 386 0.68 8.80 -12.40
CA PRO A 386 0.06 8.80 -11.07
C PRO A 386 0.86 9.57 -10.02
N GLY A 387 2.20 9.63 -10.15
CA GLY A 387 3.03 10.47 -9.28
C GLY A 387 2.68 11.95 -9.36
N ALA A 388 2.17 12.42 -10.50
CA ALA A 388 1.67 13.79 -10.62
C ALA A 388 0.36 13.99 -9.85
N ILE A 389 -0.54 13.00 -9.86
CA ILE A 389 -1.80 13.05 -9.09
C ILE A 389 -1.49 13.14 -7.60
N VAL A 390 -0.64 12.24 -7.09
CA VAL A 390 -0.25 12.21 -5.66
C VAL A 390 0.42 13.52 -5.25
N LEU A 391 1.44 13.98 -6.01
CA LEU A 391 2.16 15.22 -5.66
C LEU A 391 1.23 16.44 -5.68
N ALA A 392 0.29 16.51 -6.64
CA ALA A 392 -0.70 17.58 -6.69
C ALA A 392 -1.62 17.56 -5.46
N ASP A 393 -2.14 16.40 -5.05
CA ASP A 393 -2.99 16.27 -3.87
C ASP A 393 -2.24 16.67 -2.58
N LEU A 394 -1.00 16.19 -2.40
CA LEU A 394 -0.16 16.57 -1.26
C LEU A 394 0.13 18.08 -1.24
N THR A 395 0.32 18.69 -2.42
CA THR A 395 0.55 20.14 -2.55
C THR A 395 -0.70 20.92 -2.15
N MET A 396 -1.87 20.51 -2.62
CA MET A 396 -3.16 21.13 -2.28
C MET A 396 -3.49 20.99 -0.79
N LYS A 397 -3.11 19.86 -0.16
CA LYS A 397 -3.27 19.61 1.27
C LYS A 397 -2.24 20.32 2.16
N GLY A 398 -1.27 21.04 1.57
CA GLY A 398 -0.23 21.76 2.30
C GLY A 398 0.83 20.86 2.93
N LEU A 399 1.05 19.68 2.37
CA LEU A 399 2.07 18.71 2.81
C LEU A 399 3.38 18.82 2.01
N VAL A 400 3.47 19.73 1.04
CA VAL A 400 4.66 20.03 0.25
C VAL A 400 5.20 21.41 0.63
N GLU A 401 6.48 21.47 0.98
CA GLU A 401 7.15 22.70 1.40
C GLU A 401 7.42 23.62 0.21
N ASP A 402 8.13 23.11 -0.81
CA ASP A 402 8.47 23.86 -2.04
C ASP A 402 7.40 23.63 -3.12
N LYS A 403 6.37 24.46 -3.08
CA LYS A 403 5.24 24.39 -4.02
C LYS A 403 5.61 24.81 -5.44
N GLU A 404 6.62 25.69 -5.61
CA GLU A 404 7.09 26.10 -6.94
C GLU A 404 7.84 24.95 -7.63
N LEU A 405 8.73 24.26 -6.93
CA LEU A 405 9.40 23.06 -7.43
C LEU A 405 8.39 21.93 -7.71
N ALA A 406 7.38 21.77 -6.84
CA ALA A 406 6.32 20.79 -7.10
C ALA A 406 5.57 21.11 -8.39
N PHE A 407 5.20 22.37 -8.60
CA PHE A 407 4.54 22.79 -9.83
C PHE A 407 5.43 22.60 -11.07
N GLU A 408 6.73 22.92 -10.97
CA GLU A 408 7.70 22.66 -12.05
C GLU A 408 7.73 21.18 -12.41
N ALA A 409 7.86 20.29 -11.42
CA ALA A 409 7.89 18.83 -11.62
C ALA A 409 6.58 18.30 -12.23
N LEU A 410 5.43 18.79 -11.75
CA LEU A 410 4.10 18.47 -12.27
C LEU A 410 3.99 18.87 -13.76
N LYS A 411 4.30 20.11 -14.07
CA LYS A 411 4.23 20.66 -15.43
C LYS A 411 5.21 19.93 -16.37
N ALA A 412 6.46 19.75 -15.95
CA ALA A 412 7.48 19.06 -16.74
C ALA A 412 7.06 17.62 -17.08
N THR A 413 6.52 16.89 -16.10
CA THR A 413 6.02 15.52 -16.29
C THR A 413 4.88 15.47 -17.30
N GLN A 414 3.89 16.36 -17.18
CA GLN A 414 2.71 16.38 -18.04
C GLN A 414 2.96 17.01 -19.42
N MET A 415 4.12 17.64 -19.65
CA MET A 415 4.50 18.24 -20.94
C MET A 415 5.58 17.44 -21.68
N LYS A 416 6.09 16.36 -21.11
CA LYS A 416 7.10 15.50 -21.73
C LYS A 416 6.53 14.76 -22.95
N ASP A 417 7.35 14.59 -24.02
CA ASP A 417 6.92 13.89 -25.24
C ASP A 417 7.17 12.36 -25.16
N ASP A 418 6.77 11.75 -24.05
CA ASP A 418 6.81 10.31 -23.88
C ASP A 418 5.43 9.77 -23.50
N ARG A 419 5.27 8.43 -23.43
CA ARG A 419 4.08 7.74 -22.94
C ARG A 419 2.77 8.26 -23.57
N SER A 420 2.79 8.59 -24.88
CA SER A 420 1.66 9.12 -25.67
C SER A 420 1.22 10.56 -25.36
N LEU A 421 1.92 11.27 -24.46
CA LEU A 421 1.64 12.68 -24.20
C LEU A 421 1.89 13.59 -25.41
N GLY A 422 2.84 13.22 -26.29
CA GLY A 422 3.03 13.91 -27.57
C GLY A 422 1.76 13.90 -28.41
N LEU A 423 1.12 12.74 -28.58
CA LEU A 423 -0.15 12.60 -29.31
C LEU A 423 -1.28 13.41 -28.65
N LEU A 424 -1.36 13.35 -27.31
CA LEU A 424 -2.36 14.12 -26.56
C LEU A 424 -2.19 15.64 -26.78
N LYS A 425 -0.95 16.15 -26.84
CA LYS A 425 -0.66 17.57 -27.09
C LYS A 425 -0.99 17.99 -28.52
N GLU A 426 -0.64 17.15 -29.49
CA GLU A 426 -0.83 17.44 -30.92
C GLU A 426 -2.30 17.42 -31.32
N HIS A 427 -3.05 16.36 -30.91
CA HIS A 427 -4.44 16.14 -31.32
C HIS A 427 -5.47 16.62 -30.28
N GLY A 428 -5.03 16.88 -29.05
CA GLY A 428 -5.92 17.14 -27.90
C GLY A 428 -6.69 15.90 -27.42
N TYR A 429 -6.27 14.72 -27.84
CA TYR A 429 -6.65 13.38 -27.43
C TYR A 429 -5.62 12.37 -27.94
N ILE A 430 -5.68 11.11 -27.57
CA ILE A 430 -4.79 10.05 -28.06
C ILE A 430 -5.55 9.28 -29.14
N PRO A 431 -5.22 9.44 -30.44
CA PRO A 431 -5.85 8.63 -31.51
C PRO A 431 -5.39 7.19 -31.44
N TRP A 432 -6.33 6.23 -31.40
CA TRP A 432 -5.98 4.82 -31.29
C TRP A 432 -5.17 4.28 -32.50
N ASN A 433 -5.34 4.85 -33.68
CA ASN A 433 -4.63 4.44 -34.89
C ASN A 433 -3.19 4.97 -34.97
N LEU A 434 -2.78 5.85 -34.07
CA LEU A 434 -1.39 6.32 -33.91
C LEU A 434 -0.72 5.80 -32.65
N GLU A 435 -1.48 5.27 -31.70
CA GLU A 435 -0.95 4.74 -30.45
C GLU A 435 -0.39 3.33 -30.64
N PRO A 436 0.94 3.12 -30.43
CA PRO A 436 1.58 1.86 -30.78
C PRO A 436 1.30 0.71 -29.78
N THR A 437 0.84 1.03 -28.56
CA THR A 437 0.74 0.07 -27.45
C THR A 437 -0.68 -0.13 -26.93
N ASN A 438 -1.70 0.31 -27.68
CA ASN A 438 -3.12 0.28 -27.24
C ASN A 438 -3.41 1.04 -25.94
N GLU A 439 -4.49 0.70 -25.22
CA GLU A 439 -4.92 1.30 -23.95
C GLU A 439 -5.18 2.81 -24.03
N THR A 440 -5.59 3.28 -25.20
CA THR A 440 -5.75 4.72 -25.51
C THR A 440 -6.72 5.45 -24.62
N VAL A 441 -7.86 4.81 -24.29
CA VAL A 441 -8.87 5.41 -23.41
C VAL A 441 -8.36 5.48 -21.99
N ALA A 442 -7.78 4.37 -21.49
CA ALA A 442 -7.22 4.32 -20.14
C ALA A 442 -6.14 5.39 -19.95
N LYS A 443 -5.15 5.46 -20.84
CA LYS A 443 -4.09 6.48 -20.81
C LYS A 443 -4.65 7.91 -20.79
N ALA A 444 -5.61 8.20 -21.67
CA ALA A 444 -6.19 9.52 -21.77
C ALA A 444 -6.94 9.93 -20.49
N LEU A 445 -7.67 9.02 -19.87
CA LEU A 445 -8.44 9.31 -18.66
C LEU A 445 -7.49 9.59 -17.48
N GLU A 446 -6.46 8.76 -17.29
CA GLU A 446 -5.44 8.98 -16.25
C GLU A 446 -4.69 10.33 -16.46
N TYR A 447 -4.39 10.71 -17.72
CA TYR A 447 -3.82 12.02 -17.98
C TYR A 447 -4.79 13.17 -17.69
N CYS A 448 -6.10 12.98 -17.89
CA CYS A 448 -7.09 13.99 -17.52
C CYS A 448 -7.10 14.23 -16.00
N GLU A 449 -6.96 13.20 -15.21
CA GLU A 449 -6.87 13.31 -13.73
C GLU A 449 -5.61 14.05 -13.30
N ALA A 450 -4.46 13.69 -13.86
CA ALA A 450 -3.19 14.36 -13.58
C ALA A 450 -3.22 15.84 -14.01
N ASP A 451 -3.78 16.15 -15.19
CA ASP A 451 -3.92 17.52 -15.68
C ASP A 451 -4.84 18.37 -14.79
N ASP A 452 -5.93 17.81 -14.27
CA ASP A 452 -6.80 18.51 -13.33
C ASP A 452 -6.04 18.87 -12.04
N GLY A 453 -5.17 17.95 -11.57
CA GLY A 453 -4.26 18.19 -10.46
C GLY A 453 -3.30 19.36 -10.73
N VAL A 454 -2.65 19.36 -11.91
CA VAL A 454 -1.76 20.47 -12.32
C VAL A 454 -2.52 21.79 -12.38
N ALA A 455 -3.73 21.79 -12.95
CA ALA A 455 -4.57 22.98 -13.05
C ALA A 455 -4.93 23.55 -11.66
N LYS A 456 -5.25 22.69 -10.70
CA LYS A 456 -5.56 23.09 -9.32
C LYS A 456 -4.35 23.72 -8.62
N VAL A 457 -3.16 23.12 -8.77
CA VAL A 457 -1.91 23.68 -8.21
C VAL A 457 -1.54 25.00 -8.92
N ALA A 458 -1.66 25.08 -10.25
CA ALA A 458 -1.45 26.31 -11.01
C ALA A 458 -2.37 27.44 -10.52
N LYS A 459 -3.66 27.15 -10.29
CA LYS A 459 -4.62 28.10 -9.72
C LYS A 459 -4.20 28.57 -8.34
N MET A 460 -3.79 27.68 -7.45
CA MET A 460 -3.31 28.01 -6.10
C MET A 460 -2.11 28.96 -6.13
N LEU A 461 -1.22 28.80 -7.15
CA LEU A 461 -0.02 29.63 -7.33
C LEU A 461 -0.25 30.87 -8.21
N GLY A 462 -1.48 31.11 -8.68
CA GLY A 462 -1.80 32.27 -9.53
C GLY A 462 -1.26 32.19 -10.98
N LYS A 463 -0.92 30.98 -11.45
CA LYS A 463 -0.38 30.73 -12.81
C LYS A 463 -1.53 30.54 -13.81
N THR A 464 -2.20 31.63 -14.16
CA THR A 464 -3.48 31.63 -14.91
C THR A 464 -3.39 30.91 -16.26
N ALA A 465 -2.33 31.15 -17.04
CA ALA A 465 -2.19 30.52 -18.38
C ALA A 465 -2.03 28.98 -18.26
N ASP A 466 -1.23 28.52 -17.33
CA ASP A 466 -1.06 27.08 -17.08
C ASP A 466 -2.35 26.46 -16.51
N GLN A 467 -3.02 27.17 -15.59
CA GLN A 467 -4.33 26.74 -15.08
C GLN A 467 -5.33 26.54 -16.21
N GLU A 468 -5.47 27.48 -17.13
CA GLU A 468 -6.41 27.39 -18.26
C GLU A 468 -6.04 26.24 -19.20
N TYR A 469 -4.76 26.11 -19.55
CA TYR A 469 -4.27 25.06 -20.43
C TYR A 469 -4.57 23.66 -19.87
N PHE A 470 -4.12 23.37 -18.65
CA PHE A 470 -4.29 22.04 -18.04
C PHE A 470 -5.76 21.76 -17.67
N TYR A 471 -6.52 22.79 -17.25
CA TYR A 471 -7.96 22.62 -17.03
C TYR A 471 -8.68 22.20 -18.30
N ASN A 472 -8.41 22.85 -19.45
CA ASN A 472 -9.02 22.48 -20.72
C ASN A 472 -8.60 21.08 -21.17
N ARG A 473 -7.32 20.74 -21.01
CA ARG A 473 -6.80 19.41 -21.37
C ARG A 473 -7.38 18.31 -20.48
N SER A 474 -7.60 18.55 -19.19
CA SER A 474 -8.23 17.60 -18.27
C SER A 474 -9.70 17.30 -18.63
N ARG A 475 -10.30 18.07 -19.51
CA ARG A 475 -11.67 17.84 -20.02
C ARG A 475 -11.69 17.13 -21.38
N SER A 476 -10.55 16.68 -21.89
CA SER A 476 -10.43 15.97 -23.18
C SER A 476 -11.12 14.61 -23.17
N TYR A 477 -11.39 14.01 -21.99
CA TYR A 477 -12.19 12.79 -21.86
C TYR A 477 -13.54 12.90 -22.57
N LYS A 478 -14.12 14.10 -22.72
CA LYS A 478 -15.38 14.35 -23.43
C LYS A 478 -15.33 14.00 -24.91
N LYS A 479 -14.12 14.01 -25.52
CA LYS A 479 -13.93 13.62 -26.93
C LYS A 479 -14.16 12.13 -27.16
N TYR A 480 -13.92 11.29 -26.14
CA TYR A 480 -14.12 9.85 -26.18
C TYR A 480 -15.57 9.42 -25.97
N TRP A 481 -16.46 10.38 -25.61
CA TRP A 481 -17.86 10.07 -25.33
C TRP A 481 -18.63 9.76 -26.61
N ASP A 482 -19.13 8.51 -26.70
CA ASP A 482 -20.07 8.09 -27.75
C ASP A 482 -21.52 8.20 -27.23
N PRO A 483 -22.31 9.20 -27.70
CA PRO A 483 -23.68 9.38 -27.25
C PRO A 483 -24.63 8.23 -27.67
N LYS A 484 -24.26 7.46 -28.70
CA LYS A 484 -25.05 6.33 -29.20
C LYS A 484 -24.96 5.14 -28.26
N THR A 485 -23.76 4.76 -27.85
CA THR A 485 -23.52 3.61 -26.96
C THR A 485 -23.48 4.00 -25.49
N ARG A 486 -23.25 5.28 -25.18
CA ARG A 486 -23.07 5.82 -23.82
C ARG A 486 -21.87 5.20 -23.10
N PHE A 487 -20.75 5.10 -23.82
CA PHE A 487 -19.44 4.70 -23.30
C PHE A 487 -18.37 5.70 -23.72
N LEU A 488 -17.28 5.72 -23.00
CA LEU A 488 -16.03 6.33 -23.45
C LEU A 488 -15.31 5.32 -24.33
N ARG A 489 -15.09 5.68 -25.61
CA ARG A 489 -14.55 4.79 -26.65
C ARG A 489 -13.35 5.44 -27.35
N ALA A 490 -12.44 4.60 -27.82
CA ALA A 490 -11.30 5.04 -28.60
C ALA A 490 -11.73 5.68 -29.94
N ILE A 491 -11.10 6.81 -30.29
CA ILE A 491 -11.31 7.55 -31.52
C ILE A 491 -10.01 7.60 -32.35
N SER A 492 -10.16 7.59 -33.67
CA SER A 492 -9.06 7.70 -34.63
C SER A 492 -8.80 9.19 -34.99
N THR A 493 -7.77 9.44 -35.79
CA THR A 493 -7.41 10.78 -36.27
C THR A 493 -8.49 11.47 -37.09
N ASP A 494 -9.40 10.71 -37.75
CA ASP A 494 -10.55 11.23 -38.49
C ASP A 494 -11.78 11.44 -37.62
N GLY A 495 -11.69 11.18 -36.30
CA GLY A 495 -12.78 11.35 -35.35
C GLY A 495 -13.79 10.20 -35.32
N THR A 496 -13.53 9.08 -35.99
CA THR A 496 -14.40 7.90 -35.95
C THR A 496 -14.08 7.02 -34.77
N PHE A 497 -15.11 6.43 -34.16
CA PHE A 497 -14.92 5.46 -33.06
C PHE A 497 -14.41 4.12 -33.60
N ARG A 498 -13.56 3.45 -32.80
CA ARG A 498 -13.03 2.12 -33.14
C ARG A 498 -14.14 1.09 -33.23
N GLU A 499 -14.16 0.33 -34.32
CA GLU A 499 -15.08 -0.79 -34.57
C GLU A 499 -14.30 -2.10 -34.87
N PRO A 500 -14.84 -3.29 -34.56
CA PRO A 500 -16.09 -3.51 -33.83
C PRO A 500 -15.99 -3.15 -32.34
N PHE A 501 -17.10 -2.74 -31.73
CA PHE A 501 -17.15 -2.39 -30.32
C PHE A 501 -17.93 -3.40 -29.50
N ASN A 502 -17.23 -4.03 -28.53
CA ASN A 502 -17.82 -4.84 -27.48
C ASN A 502 -17.51 -4.24 -26.11
N PRO A 503 -18.50 -3.72 -25.34
CA PRO A 503 -18.24 -3.04 -24.07
C PRO A 503 -17.76 -3.97 -22.95
N PHE A 504 -17.80 -5.28 -23.15
CA PHE A 504 -17.35 -6.29 -22.18
C PHE A 504 -15.93 -6.77 -22.44
N PHE A 505 -15.37 -6.54 -23.63
CA PHE A 505 -14.06 -7.04 -24.02
C PHE A 505 -12.94 -6.43 -23.15
N ALA A 506 -12.09 -7.29 -22.57
CA ALA A 506 -11.10 -6.92 -21.54
C ALA A 506 -9.77 -7.65 -21.68
N GLU A 507 -9.39 -8.03 -22.88
CA GLU A 507 -8.11 -8.71 -23.10
C GLU A 507 -6.93 -7.79 -22.77
N HIS A 508 -5.98 -8.31 -21.98
CA HIS A 508 -4.87 -7.53 -21.44
C HIS A 508 -3.99 -6.96 -22.55
N ARG A 509 -3.70 -5.66 -22.53
CA ARG A 509 -2.83 -4.89 -23.46
C ARG A 509 -3.21 -4.95 -24.94
N THR A 510 -4.36 -5.53 -25.29
CA THR A 510 -4.82 -5.63 -26.69
C THR A 510 -6.03 -4.78 -27.00
N ASN A 511 -6.63 -4.14 -25.98
CA ASN A 511 -7.78 -3.27 -26.13
C ASN A 511 -7.46 -1.80 -25.74
N ASP A 512 -8.51 -0.98 -25.64
CA ASP A 512 -8.39 0.45 -25.34
C ASP A 512 -8.39 0.76 -23.83
N TYR A 513 -8.52 -0.26 -22.99
CA TYR A 513 -8.65 -0.16 -21.54
C TYR A 513 -7.58 -1.02 -20.87
N THR A 514 -7.03 -0.55 -19.76
CA THR A 514 -6.02 -1.27 -18.99
C THR A 514 -6.72 -2.17 -17.97
N GLU A 515 -6.44 -3.49 -18.03
CA GLU A 515 -6.94 -4.45 -17.05
C GLU A 515 -8.45 -4.36 -16.81
N GLY A 516 -9.20 -4.02 -17.86
CA GLY A 516 -10.61 -3.75 -17.74
C GLY A 516 -11.32 -3.56 -19.08
N ASN A 517 -12.54 -3.04 -19.03
CA ASN A 517 -13.39 -2.84 -20.19
C ASN A 517 -14.13 -1.48 -20.18
N ALA A 518 -14.95 -1.24 -21.19
CA ALA A 518 -15.67 0.02 -21.34
C ALA A 518 -16.63 0.31 -20.17
N TRP A 519 -17.16 -0.71 -19.49
CA TRP A 519 -18.04 -0.50 -18.35
C TRP A 519 -17.33 0.16 -17.17
N GLN A 520 -16.13 -0.32 -16.79
CA GLN A 520 -15.36 0.25 -15.70
C GLN A 520 -14.83 1.64 -16.10
N TYR A 521 -14.22 1.74 -17.27
CA TYR A 521 -13.53 2.95 -17.70
C TYR A 521 -14.47 4.11 -18.07
N THR A 522 -15.75 3.86 -18.39
CA THR A 522 -16.72 4.95 -18.58
C THR A 522 -16.93 5.77 -17.31
N PHE A 523 -16.67 5.20 -16.15
CA PHE A 523 -16.77 5.88 -14.87
C PHE A 523 -15.42 6.39 -14.33
N LEU A 524 -14.30 6.16 -15.03
CA LEU A 524 -12.98 6.66 -14.62
C LEU A 524 -12.83 8.16 -14.95
N VAL A 525 -13.69 8.98 -14.33
CA VAL A 525 -13.66 10.45 -14.40
C VAL A 525 -13.92 11.02 -12.99
N PRO A 526 -13.12 10.63 -11.98
CA PRO A 526 -13.35 11.06 -10.59
C PRO A 526 -13.10 12.55 -10.38
N HIS A 527 -12.23 13.16 -11.17
CA HIS A 527 -11.87 14.59 -11.14
C HIS A 527 -12.99 15.52 -11.67
N ASP A 528 -13.95 14.98 -12.44
CA ASP A 528 -15.07 15.78 -13.02
C ASP A 528 -16.36 14.96 -13.11
N VAL A 529 -16.78 14.36 -11.99
CA VAL A 529 -18.01 13.53 -11.93
C VAL A 529 -19.24 14.29 -12.42
N ARG A 530 -19.33 15.62 -12.13
CA ARG A 530 -20.44 16.46 -12.62
C ARG A 530 -20.41 16.65 -14.12
N GLY A 531 -19.22 16.81 -14.69
CA GLY A 531 -19.00 16.85 -16.14
C GLY A 531 -19.42 15.55 -16.81
N LEU A 532 -19.06 14.40 -16.20
CA LEU A 532 -19.48 13.10 -16.68
C LEU A 532 -21.01 12.94 -16.62
N ILE A 533 -21.67 13.30 -15.51
CA ILE A 533 -23.14 13.29 -15.38
C ILE A 533 -23.79 14.13 -16.50
N SER A 534 -23.19 15.27 -16.87
CA SER A 534 -23.73 16.13 -17.93
C SER A 534 -23.73 15.46 -19.31
N LEU A 535 -22.79 14.57 -19.60
CA LEU A 535 -22.75 13.80 -20.85
C LEU A 535 -23.93 12.84 -20.97
N PHE A 536 -24.42 12.31 -19.84
CA PHE A 536 -25.65 11.49 -19.81
C PHE A 536 -26.95 12.31 -19.94
N GLY A 537 -26.87 13.63 -19.87
CA GLY A 537 -27.97 14.55 -20.01
C GLY A 537 -28.84 14.76 -18.75
N SER A 538 -28.77 13.87 -17.75
CA SER A 538 -29.47 14.02 -16.47
C SER A 538 -28.93 13.09 -15.39
N ASP A 539 -29.14 13.48 -14.10
CA ASP A 539 -28.88 12.60 -12.95
C ASP A 539 -29.56 11.23 -13.10
N LYS A 540 -30.81 11.20 -13.59
CA LYS A 540 -31.59 9.97 -13.78
C LYS A 540 -30.93 9.03 -14.80
N ALA A 541 -30.49 9.54 -15.94
CA ALA A 541 -29.85 8.76 -16.99
C ALA A 541 -28.48 8.23 -16.55
N PHE A 542 -27.70 9.05 -15.82
CA PHE A 542 -26.45 8.63 -15.22
C PHE A 542 -26.67 7.52 -14.17
N ILE A 543 -27.60 7.70 -13.24
CA ILE A 543 -27.93 6.69 -12.22
C ILE A 543 -28.37 5.38 -12.88
N SER A 544 -29.18 5.42 -13.93
CA SER A 544 -29.61 4.23 -14.65
C SER A 544 -28.42 3.46 -15.26
N LYS A 545 -27.42 4.16 -15.83
CA LYS A 545 -26.22 3.53 -16.36
C LYS A 545 -25.34 2.97 -15.23
N LEU A 546 -25.20 3.72 -14.13
CA LEU A 546 -24.45 3.29 -12.95
C LEU A 546 -25.10 2.09 -12.27
N ASP A 547 -26.45 2.06 -12.15
CA ASP A 547 -27.19 0.88 -11.68
C ASP A 547 -26.85 -0.33 -12.56
N SER A 548 -26.87 -0.16 -13.89
CA SER A 548 -26.60 -1.26 -14.84
C SER A 548 -25.21 -1.88 -14.62
N LEU A 549 -24.20 -1.10 -14.27
CA LEU A 549 -22.84 -1.61 -14.00
C LEU A 549 -22.84 -2.78 -13.01
N PHE A 550 -23.71 -2.77 -12.01
CA PHE A 550 -23.76 -3.77 -10.95
C PHE A 550 -24.59 -5.00 -11.26
N PHE A 551 -25.26 -5.05 -12.44
CA PHE A 551 -26.17 -6.14 -12.80
C PHE A 551 -25.89 -6.77 -14.17
N VAL A 552 -25.23 -6.03 -15.08
CA VAL A 552 -25.01 -6.56 -16.43
C VAL A 552 -23.94 -7.64 -16.42
N GLU A 553 -24.24 -8.68 -17.17
CA GLU A 553 -23.29 -9.77 -17.43
C GLU A 553 -22.88 -9.74 -18.89
N GLY A 554 -21.67 -10.19 -19.18
CA GLY A 554 -21.15 -10.26 -20.54
C GLY A 554 -19.82 -10.99 -20.58
N TYR A 555 -19.47 -11.48 -21.77
CA TYR A 555 -18.24 -12.22 -22.00
C TYR A 555 -17.08 -11.27 -22.27
N ALA A 556 -16.07 -11.35 -21.43
CA ALA A 556 -14.91 -10.45 -21.45
C ALA A 556 -13.81 -10.88 -22.45
N GLY A 557 -13.88 -12.08 -22.99
CA GLY A 557 -12.86 -12.71 -23.85
C GLY A 557 -12.16 -13.87 -23.15
N ASP A 558 -11.55 -14.78 -23.94
CA ASP A 558 -10.82 -15.95 -23.40
C ASP A 558 -9.53 -15.55 -22.66
N ASN A 559 -8.94 -14.41 -23.02
CA ASN A 559 -7.74 -13.85 -22.43
C ASN A 559 -8.03 -12.57 -21.62
N ALA A 560 -9.18 -12.53 -20.94
CA ALA A 560 -9.53 -11.41 -20.06
C ALA A 560 -8.46 -11.25 -18.97
N SER A 561 -8.17 -9.99 -18.59
CA SER A 561 -7.20 -9.72 -17.53
C SER A 561 -7.63 -10.40 -16.22
N PRO A 562 -6.76 -11.17 -15.56
CA PRO A 562 -7.06 -11.77 -14.26
C PRO A 562 -7.27 -10.72 -13.16
N ASP A 563 -6.80 -9.48 -13.36
CA ASP A 563 -7.00 -8.35 -12.45
C ASP A 563 -8.49 -7.93 -12.38
N MET A 564 -9.29 -8.26 -13.40
CA MET A 564 -10.75 -8.12 -13.35
C MET A 564 -11.39 -9.13 -12.39
N SER A 565 -11.21 -8.94 -11.11
CA SER A 565 -11.67 -9.83 -10.04
C SER A 565 -12.65 -9.14 -9.09
N GLY A 566 -13.24 -9.87 -8.13
CA GLY A 566 -14.24 -9.32 -7.21
C GLY A 566 -15.46 -8.74 -7.90
N MET A 567 -15.96 -9.42 -8.93
CA MET A 567 -17.00 -8.92 -9.83
C MET A 567 -18.37 -8.84 -9.17
N THR A 568 -19.05 -7.71 -9.38
CA THR A 568 -20.49 -7.55 -9.15
C THR A 568 -21.09 -6.89 -10.40
N GLY A 569 -21.69 -7.67 -11.29
CA GLY A 569 -21.94 -7.27 -12.67
C GLY A 569 -20.60 -6.96 -13.36
N GLN A 570 -20.44 -5.73 -13.86
CA GLN A 570 -19.17 -5.25 -14.43
C GLN A 570 -18.38 -4.34 -13.48
N TYR A 571 -18.79 -4.17 -12.23
CA TYR A 571 -18.00 -3.55 -11.18
C TYR A 571 -16.97 -4.56 -10.70
N ALA A 572 -15.67 -4.27 -10.91
CA ALA A 572 -14.54 -5.10 -10.49
C ALA A 572 -13.93 -4.52 -9.23
N HIS A 573 -14.28 -5.07 -8.05
CA HIS A 573 -13.73 -4.54 -6.79
C HIS A 573 -12.23 -4.84 -6.64
N GLY A 574 -11.77 -5.92 -7.22
CA GLY A 574 -10.36 -6.33 -7.20
C GLY A 574 -9.44 -5.51 -8.09
N ASN A 575 -9.96 -4.48 -8.81
CA ASN A 575 -9.12 -3.59 -9.60
C ASN A 575 -9.48 -2.11 -9.38
N GLU A 576 -8.48 -1.27 -9.27
CA GLU A 576 -8.53 0.10 -8.75
C GLU A 576 -9.39 1.08 -9.53
N PRO A 577 -9.54 1.01 -10.87
CA PRO A 577 -10.45 1.89 -11.61
C PRO A 577 -11.90 1.88 -11.12
N SER A 578 -12.31 0.85 -10.38
CA SER A 578 -13.65 0.72 -9.80
C SER A 578 -13.82 1.38 -8.43
N HIS A 579 -12.76 1.64 -7.68
CA HIS A 579 -12.83 1.95 -6.25
C HIS A 579 -13.64 3.18 -5.87
N HIS A 580 -13.68 4.22 -6.70
CA HIS A 580 -14.43 5.46 -6.46
C HIS A 580 -15.89 5.38 -6.94
N VAL A 581 -16.23 4.40 -7.80
CA VAL A 581 -17.45 4.42 -8.61
C VAL A 581 -18.72 4.37 -7.76
N ILE A 582 -18.77 3.59 -6.68
CA ILE A 582 -19.96 3.52 -5.80
C ILE A 582 -20.26 4.90 -5.20
N TYR A 583 -19.25 5.69 -4.87
CA TYR A 583 -19.43 7.02 -4.27
C TYR A 583 -19.96 8.07 -5.27
N MET A 584 -19.95 7.78 -6.59
CA MET A 584 -20.53 8.67 -7.60
C MET A 584 -22.05 8.83 -7.43
N TYR A 585 -22.74 7.90 -6.78
CA TYR A 585 -24.14 8.09 -6.42
C TYR A 585 -24.38 9.34 -5.56
N ASN A 586 -23.43 9.73 -4.71
CA ASN A 586 -23.54 10.94 -3.90
C ASN A 586 -23.56 12.20 -4.77
N TYR A 587 -22.78 12.24 -5.85
CA TYR A 587 -22.77 13.35 -6.83
C TYR A 587 -24.09 13.47 -7.58
N ALA A 588 -24.75 12.33 -7.85
CA ALA A 588 -26.10 12.30 -8.45
C ALA A 588 -27.24 12.48 -7.42
N GLY A 589 -26.90 12.76 -6.13
CA GLY A 589 -27.88 12.99 -5.05
C GLY A 589 -28.60 11.73 -4.56
N ARG A 590 -27.94 10.57 -4.67
CA ARG A 590 -28.47 9.27 -4.25
C ARG A 590 -27.52 8.53 -3.28
N PRO A 591 -27.14 9.14 -2.14
CA PRO A 591 -26.33 8.47 -1.14
C PRO A 591 -26.98 7.20 -0.59
N ASP A 592 -28.31 7.09 -0.71
CA ASP A 592 -29.09 5.91 -0.36
C ASP A 592 -28.78 4.70 -1.27
N LYS A 593 -28.36 4.92 -2.52
CA LYS A 593 -27.93 3.83 -3.41
C LYS A 593 -26.49 3.40 -3.13
N ALA A 594 -25.63 4.32 -2.70
CA ALA A 594 -24.26 3.99 -2.32
C ALA A 594 -24.20 3.11 -1.07
N ALA A 595 -25.02 3.40 -0.04
CA ALA A 595 -24.94 2.73 1.26
C ALA A 595 -25.04 1.19 1.20
N PRO A 596 -26.03 0.55 0.55
CA PRO A 596 -26.11 -0.91 0.48
C PRO A 596 -24.96 -1.52 -0.32
N MET A 597 -24.47 -0.86 -1.39
CA MET A 597 -23.36 -1.35 -2.18
C MET A 597 -22.03 -1.29 -1.39
N LEU A 598 -21.76 -0.21 -0.67
CA LEU A 598 -20.60 -0.09 0.20
C LEU A 598 -20.59 -1.18 1.28
N ARG A 599 -21.75 -1.43 1.93
CA ARG A 599 -21.88 -2.49 2.93
C ARG A 599 -21.68 -3.87 2.33
N LYS A 600 -22.21 -4.09 1.13
CA LYS A 600 -21.99 -5.34 0.38
C LYS A 600 -20.50 -5.55 0.11
N MET A 601 -19.80 -4.57 -0.47
CA MET A 601 -18.36 -4.71 -0.77
C MET A 601 -17.55 -4.97 0.49
N MET A 602 -17.75 -4.21 1.57
CA MET A 602 -17.02 -4.40 2.83
C MET A 602 -17.27 -5.76 3.49
N ASN A 603 -18.45 -6.36 3.33
CA ASN A 603 -18.79 -7.64 3.95
C ASN A 603 -18.45 -8.85 3.09
N GLU A 604 -18.43 -8.73 1.75
CA GLU A 604 -18.28 -9.87 0.84
C GLU A 604 -16.88 -9.95 0.23
N MET A 605 -16.20 -8.80 0.00
CA MET A 605 -14.90 -8.75 -0.68
C MET A 605 -13.71 -8.75 0.29
N TYR A 606 -13.98 -8.75 1.60
CA TYR A 606 -12.97 -8.80 2.66
C TYR A 606 -13.35 -9.85 3.68
N ARG A 607 -12.52 -10.89 3.82
CA ARG A 607 -12.79 -12.06 4.70
C ARG A 607 -11.57 -12.38 5.56
N ASP A 608 -11.78 -12.93 6.74
CA ASP A 608 -10.72 -13.38 7.66
C ASP A 608 -10.24 -14.80 7.28
N GLN A 609 -9.76 -14.96 6.05
CA GLN A 609 -9.33 -16.24 5.44
C GLN A 609 -8.17 -15.98 4.47
N PRO A 610 -7.39 -17.01 4.08
CA PRO A 610 -6.29 -16.84 3.12
C PRO A 610 -6.71 -16.20 1.80
N ASP A 611 -7.84 -16.60 1.22
CA ASP A 611 -8.46 -16.02 0.02
C ASP A 611 -9.36 -14.81 0.35
N GLY A 612 -9.04 -14.09 1.41
CA GLY A 612 -9.88 -13.03 1.99
C GLY A 612 -9.86 -11.70 1.25
N LEU A 613 -9.08 -11.56 0.19
CA LEU A 613 -9.07 -10.39 -0.69
C LEU A 613 -9.53 -10.77 -2.08
N SER A 614 -10.29 -9.90 -2.73
CA SER A 614 -10.92 -10.19 -4.02
C SER A 614 -10.03 -9.96 -5.24
N GLY A 615 -8.82 -9.45 -5.06
CA GLY A 615 -7.81 -9.15 -6.08
C GLY A 615 -6.51 -8.74 -5.43
N ASN A 616 -5.56 -8.27 -6.23
CA ASN A 616 -4.28 -7.74 -5.76
C ASN A 616 -4.49 -6.77 -4.59
N GLU A 617 -3.69 -6.90 -3.55
CA GLU A 617 -3.74 -5.98 -2.41
C GLU A 617 -3.17 -4.60 -2.77
N ASP A 618 -2.22 -4.58 -3.72
CA ASP A 618 -1.59 -3.42 -4.37
C ASP A 618 -1.03 -2.40 -3.39
N VAL A 619 -0.03 -2.90 -2.63
CA VAL A 619 0.84 -2.05 -1.80
C VAL A 619 0.03 -1.17 -0.84
N GLY A 620 -1.02 -1.75 -0.26
CA GLY A 620 -1.90 -1.11 0.71
C GLY A 620 -3.16 -0.46 0.14
N GLN A 621 -3.38 -0.46 -1.18
CA GLN A 621 -4.53 0.24 -1.76
C GLN A 621 -5.87 -0.44 -1.47
N MET A 622 -5.96 -1.76 -1.66
CA MET A 622 -7.18 -2.53 -1.36
C MET A 622 -7.55 -2.41 0.12
N SER A 623 -6.55 -2.53 0.98
CA SER A 623 -6.69 -2.38 2.44
C SER A 623 -7.09 -0.95 2.83
N ALA A 624 -6.50 0.07 2.21
CA ALA A 624 -6.85 1.47 2.45
C ALA A 624 -8.29 1.78 2.06
N TRP A 625 -8.78 1.21 0.95
CA TRP A 625 -10.18 1.34 0.55
C TRP A 625 -11.12 0.80 1.64
N TYR A 626 -10.80 -0.40 2.18
CA TYR A 626 -11.57 -0.97 3.28
C TYR A 626 -11.54 -0.09 4.53
N ILE A 627 -10.35 0.34 4.97
CA ILE A 627 -10.16 1.16 6.17
C ILE A 627 -10.98 2.45 6.08
N ILE A 628 -10.79 3.21 5.02
CA ILE A 628 -11.43 4.53 4.86
C ILE A 628 -12.94 4.41 4.65
N SER A 629 -13.39 3.39 3.88
CA SER A 629 -14.81 3.10 3.66
C SER A 629 -15.50 2.59 4.93
N ALA A 630 -14.82 1.74 5.73
CA ALA A 630 -15.32 1.27 7.03
C ALA A 630 -15.47 2.41 8.05
N MET A 631 -14.65 3.44 7.94
CA MET A 631 -14.81 4.70 8.70
C MET A 631 -15.97 5.56 8.16
N GLY A 632 -16.50 5.25 6.98
CA GLY A 632 -17.59 5.96 6.31
C GLY A 632 -17.15 7.17 5.49
N LEU A 633 -15.93 7.17 4.97
CA LEU A 633 -15.35 8.26 4.18
C LEU A 633 -14.70 7.72 2.90
N TYR A 634 -14.57 8.55 1.85
CA TYR A 634 -13.78 8.25 0.66
C TYR A 634 -13.48 9.53 -0.13
N GLN A 635 -12.25 9.71 -0.60
CA GLN A 635 -11.87 10.82 -1.47
C GLN A 635 -12.08 10.41 -2.94
N VAL A 636 -13.17 10.88 -3.59
CA VAL A 636 -13.47 10.56 -5.00
C VAL A 636 -12.58 11.34 -5.95
N ASP A 637 -12.62 12.69 -5.86
CA ASP A 637 -11.69 13.53 -6.61
C ASP A 637 -10.28 13.34 -6.01
N PRO A 638 -9.33 12.79 -6.79
CA PRO A 638 -8.03 12.40 -6.22
C PRO A 638 -7.18 13.60 -5.79
N VAL A 639 -7.52 14.81 -6.21
CA VAL A 639 -6.78 16.03 -5.84
C VAL A 639 -7.72 17.08 -5.23
N GLY A 640 -7.47 17.46 -3.99
CA GLY A 640 -8.19 18.56 -3.34
C GLY A 640 -8.83 18.25 -2.00
N GLY A 641 -8.74 17.02 -1.53
CA GLY A 641 -9.05 16.68 -0.14
C GLY A 641 -10.51 16.73 0.27
N ARG A 642 -11.45 16.49 -0.65
CA ARG A 642 -12.87 16.31 -0.33
C ARG A 642 -13.20 14.86 -0.08
N PHE A 643 -13.70 14.54 1.12
CA PHE A 643 -14.08 13.19 1.53
C PHE A 643 -15.59 13.02 1.52
N VAL A 644 -16.09 12.17 0.64
CA VAL A 644 -17.51 11.82 0.52
C VAL A 644 -17.91 10.92 1.69
N ILE A 645 -19.07 11.18 2.28
CA ILE A 645 -19.60 10.39 3.39
C ILE A 645 -20.38 9.20 2.82
N GLY A 646 -19.95 7.99 3.21
CA GLY A 646 -20.57 6.72 2.86
C GLY A 646 -21.43 6.13 3.97
N SER A 647 -21.32 4.81 4.19
CA SER A 647 -22.03 4.07 5.24
C SER A 647 -21.01 3.41 6.18
N PRO A 648 -20.68 4.01 7.34
CA PRO A 648 -19.67 3.49 8.26
C PRO A 648 -20.00 2.07 8.74
N LEU A 649 -18.98 1.21 8.82
CA LEU A 649 -19.13 -0.18 9.26
C LEU A 649 -19.18 -0.30 10.80
N PHE A 650 -18.48 0.61 11.50
CA PHE A 650 -18.31 0.59 12.95
C PHE A 650 -19.14 1.66 13.66
N ASP A 651 -19.49 1.44 14.92
CA ASP A 651 -20.20 2.42 15.75
C ASP A 651 -19.35 3.66 16.00
N LYS A 652 -18.03 3.46 16.08
CA LYS A 652 -17.05 4.53 16.27
C LYS A 652 -15.72 4.15 15.66
N ALA A 653 -15.10 5.10 14.97
CA ALA A 653 -13.71 5.03 14.54
C ALA A 653 -13.01 6.35 14.90
N SER A 654 -11.87 6.27 15.57
CA SER A 654 -11.08 7.42 16.01
C SER A 654 -9.68 7.35 15.44
N VAL A 655 -9.27 8.37 14.71
CA VAL A 655 -7.95 8.49 14.06
C VAL A 655 -7.10 9.50 14.81
N ASN A 656 -5.87 9.12 15.12
CA ASN A 656 -4.85 10.05 15.58
C ASN A 656 -4.28 10.81 14.37
N VAL A 657 -4.59 12.09 14.25
CA VAL A 657 -4.19 12.94 13.11
C VAL A 657 -2.91 13.75 13.41
N GLY A 658 -2.17 13.37 14.46
CA GLY A 658 -0.96 14.06 14.90
C GLY A 658 -1.19 15.20 15.87
N GLY A 659 -0.11 15.67 16.52
CA GLY A 659 -0.17 16.79 17.49
C GLY A 659 -1.09 16.55 18.68
N GLY A 660 -1.33 15.29 19.08
CA GLY A 660 -2.26 14.94 20.16
C GLY A 660 -3.75 15.10 19.79
N LYS A 661 -4.07 15.35 18.52
CA LYS A 661 -5.43 15.54 18.04
C LYS A 661 -6.02 14.24 17.52
N LYS A 662 -7.33 14.05 17.72
CA LYS A 662 -8.07 12.93 17.14
C LYS A 662 -9.24 13.44 16.29
N PHE A 663 -9.46 12.79 15.14
CA PHE A 663 -10.71 12.92 14.39
C PHE A 663 -11.54 11.66 14.63
N THR A 664 -12.82 11.82 14.94
CA THR A 664 -13.68 10.70 15.30
C THR A 664 -14.94 10.69 14.46
N VAL A 665 -15.25 9.56 13.84
CA VAL A 665 -16.56 9.29 13.25
C VAL A 665 -17.37 8.47 14.24
N VAL A 666 -18.58 8.94 14.57
CA VAL A 666 -19.54 8.26 15.45
C VAL A 666 -20.81 7.97 14.67
N ALA A 667 -21.16 6.71 14.51
CA ALA A 667 -22.37 6.26 13.82
C ALA A 667 -23.41 5.76 14.83
N LYS A 668 -24.29 6.65 15.27
CA LYS A 668 -25.35 6.34 16.23
C LYS A 668 -26.40 5.43 15.60
N ASN A 669 -26.85 4.43 16.34
CA ASN A 669 -27.82 3.41 15.90
C ASN A 669 -27.34 2.58 14.70
N ASN A 670 -26.02 2.48 14.48
CA ASN A 670 -25.46 1.69 13.40
C ASN A 670 -25.77 0.20 13.59
N SER A 671 -26.09 -0.49 12.51
CA SER A 671 -26.27 -1.96 12.48
C SER A 671 -26.30 -2.45 11.02
N ASP A 672 -26.40 -3.76 10.81
CA ASP A 672 -26.56 -4.32 9.46
C ASP A 672 -27.90 -3.92 8.78
N ARG A 673 -28.88 -3.41 9.55
CA ARG A 673 -30.14 -2.86 9.03
C ARG A 673 -30.12 -1.34 8.91
N ASN A 674 -29.46 -0.67 9.84
CA ASN A 674 -29.41 0.80 9.92
C ASN A 674 -28.20 1.32 9.15
N ILE A 675 -28.25 1.23 7.82
CA ILE A 675 -27.12 1.55 6.92
C ILE A 675 -27.24 2.94 6.28
N TYR A 676 -28.39 3.61 6.41
CA TYR A 676 -28.64 4.90 5.77
C TYR A 676 -28.46 6.05 6.73
N VAL A 677 -27.68 7.06 6.34
CA VAL A 677 -27.53 8.30 7.10
C VAL A 677 -28.86 9.06 7.11
N GLN A 678 -29.39 9.34 8.30
CA GLN A 678 -30.59 10.13 8.52
C GLN A 678 -30.28 11.61 8.73
N SER A 679 -29.23 11.90 9.48
CA SER A 679 -28.72 13.24 9.74
C SER A 679 -27.26 13.18 10.12
N ALA A 680 -26.54 14.32 10.00
CA ALA A 680 -25.15 14.44 10.39
C ALA A 680 -24.91 15.72 11.20
N ARG A 681 -23.87 15.67 12.05
CA ARG A 681 -23.28 16.82 12.73
C ARG A 681 -21.78 16.80 12.57
N LEU A 682 -21.19 17.94 12.26
CA LEU A 682 -19.73 18.13 12.24
C LEU A 682 -19.36 19.10 13.35
N ASN A 683 -18.54 18.64 14.29
CA ASN A 683 -18.14 19.41 15.47
C ASN A 683 -19.35 20.01 16.22
N GLY A 684 -20.41 19.19 16.42
CA GLY A 684 -21.64 19.55 17.09
C GLY A 684 -22.63 20.40 16.28
N LYS A 685 -22.25 20.91 15.10
CA LYS A 685 -23.12 21.70 14.21
C LYS A 685 -23.85 20.82 13.21
N PRO A 686 -25.13 21.08 12.87
CA PRO A 686 -25.83 20.35 11.82
C PRO A 686 -25.04 20.40 10.49
N HIS A 687 -24.93 19.24 9.81
CA HIS A 687 -24.19 19.09 8.57
C HIS A 687 -25.08 18.39 7.53
N SER A 688 -25.49 19.11 6.50
CA SER A 688 -26.36 18.59 5.44
C SER A 688 -25.61 18.02 4.24
N LYS A 689 -24.33 18.43 4.08
CA LYS A 689 -23.51 18.00 2.96
C LYS A 689 -23.14 16.52 3.07
N SER A 690 -23.13 15.81 1.95
CA SER A 690 -22.70 14.42 1.89
C SER A 690 -21.17 14.26 1.76
N TYR A 691 -20.41 15.25 2.20
CA TYR A 691 -18.93 15.25 2.23
C TYR A 691 -18.40 16.17 3.33
N ILE A 692 -17.15 15.97 3.70
CA ILE A 692 -16.33 16.85 4.55
C ILE A 692 -15.03 17.19 3.82
N GLU A 693 -14.32 18.21 4.27
CA GLU A 693 -13.03 18.63 3.70
C GLU A 693 -11.85 18.05 4.51
N PHE A 694 -10.67 17.95 3.92
CA PHE A 694 -9.45 17.50 4.58
C PHE A 694 -9.14 18.32 5.84
N ASP A 695 -9.41 19.62 5.80
CA ASP A 695 -9.21 20.51 6.95
C ASP A 695 -10.10 20.15 8.15
N ASP A 696 -11.29 19.60 7.91
CA ASP A 696 -12.17 19.11 8.98
C ASP A 696 -11.57 17.90 9.71
N ILE A 697 -10.75 17.10 9.00
CA ILE A 697 -10.09 15.91 9.55
C ILE A 697 -8.78 16.27 10.24
N ARG A 698 -7.87 16.96 9.54
CA ARG A 698 -6.49 17.19 10.03
C ARG A 698 -6.40 18.05 11.28
N HIS A 699 -7.42 18.85 11.58
CA HIS A 699 -7.46 19.66 12.77
C HIS A 699 -8.06 18.93 13.99
N GLY A 700 -8.48 17.68 13.80
CA GLY A 700 -9.24 16.92 14.78
C GLY A 700 -10.69 17.38 14.88
N GLY A 701 -11.55 16.57 15.50
CA GLY A 701 -12.96 16.88 15.64
C GLY A 701 -13.84 15.63 15.61
N THR A 702 -15.14 15.84 15.40
CA THR A 702 -16.11 14.74 15.41
C THR A 702 -17.13 14.90 14.28
N LEU A 703 -17.25 13.86 13.46
CA LEU A 703 -18.37 13.64 12.55
C LEU A 703 -19.35 12.67 13.20
N GLU A 704 -20.52 13.14 13.55
CA GLU A 704 -21.59 12.34 14.13
C GLU A 704 -22.66 12.07 13.09
N LEU A 705 -22.94 10.79 12.82
CA LEU A 705 -23.96 10.31 11.88
C LEU A 705 -25.05 9.59 12.66
N VAL A 706 -26.32 9.90 12.40
CA VAL A 706 -27.45 9.13 12.89
C VAL A 706 -27.90 8.19 11.77
N MET A 707 -27.81 6.89 12.05
CA MET A 707 -28.13 5.84 11.09
C MET A 707 -29.56 5.34 11.22
N GLY A 708 -30.15 4.87 10.13
CA GLY A 708 -31.52 4.32 10.14
C GLY A 708 -31.74 3.27 9.03
N PRO A 709 -32.90 2.53 9.11
CA PRO A 709 -33.16 1.37 8.25
C PRO A 709 -33.75 1.73 6.87
N LYS A 710 -34.06 2.99 6.63
CA LYS A 710 -34.68 3.46 5.39
C LYS A 710 -33.93 4.64 4.79
N PRO A 711 -33.94 4.78 3.47
CA PRO A 711 -33.44 5.98 2.79
C PRO A 711 -33.97 7.28 3.38
N SER A 712 -33.14 8.31 3.43
CA SER A 712 -33.49 9.64 3.90
C SER A 712 -33.32 10.69 2.79
N LYS A 713 -33.65 11.96 3.10
CA LYS A 713 -33.39 13.10 2.21
C LYS A 713 -32.06 13.78 2.49
N TRP A 714 -31.26 13.29 3.43
CA TRP A 714 -29.97 13.86 3.76
C TRP A 714 -28.99 13.74 2.56
N GLY A 715 -28.24 14.78 2.25
CA GLY A 715 -27.26 14.81 1.16
C GLY A 715 -27.83 14.81 -0.27
N THR A 716 -29.17 14.86 -0.45
CA THR A 716 -29.79 14.73 -1.78
C THR A 716 -29.89 16.05 -2.55
N LYS A 717 -29.91 17.21 -1.84
CA LYS A 717 -30.03 18.52 -2.48
C LYS A 717 -28.77 18.85 -3.27
N LYS A 718 -28.90 19.57 -4.39
CA LYS A 718 -27.76 19.95 -5.25
C LYS A 718 -26.64 20.68 -4.49
N ALA A 719 -26.98 21.54 -3.52
CA ALA A 719 -26.02 22.27 -2.70
C ALA A 719 -25.29 21.40 -1.65
N ASP A 720 -25.81 20.23 -1.34
CA ASP A 720 -25.29 19.29 -0.33
C ASP A 720 -24.43 18.17 -0.95
N ARG A 721 -24.34 18.11 -2.29
CA ARG A 721 -23.56 17.08 -3.04
C ARG A 721 -22.10 17.48 -3.15
N PRO A 722 -21.17 16.52 -3.31
CA PRO A 722 -19.74 16.77 -3.48
C PRO A 722 -19.39 17.61 -4.70
#